data_873ce148e24956f84dc09af5372d429c
#
_entry.id   873ce148e24956f84dc09af5372d429c
#
_cell.length_a   1.000
_cell.length_b   1.000
_cell.length_c   1.000
_cell.angle_alpha   90.00
_cell.angle_beta   90.00
_cell.angle_gamma   90.00
#
_symmetry.space_group_name_H-M   'P 1'
#
loop_
_entity.id
_entity.type
_entity.pdbx_description
1 polymer ?
#
loop_
_entity_poly.entity_id
_entity_poly.type
_entity_poly.pdbx_seq_one_letter_code
_entity_poly.pdbx_strand_id
1 'polypeptide(L)'
;MKRLLTSLLTVMLLSALSVSAASDKVVKILAIGNSFSQDAVEQYLHELAAEEGYTAIIGNMYIGGCKLERHYNNAKENKAEYYYRKVGTDGKKVETQNYTLDKALQDEQWDYVSLQQASGVSGLYDTYTPYLPYLIEYVKARVPATAKLVWHQTWSYAQDSNHEAFPNYGKDQMQMYEAIVKAARQAVKDYGFDLLIPSGTAVQNARTTFIGDNMNRDGYHLNVPYGRYTAACTWFETIFGKSVVGNAYAPAGMTKDLIKAAQESAHAAVQKPDEVTDLSYIQEMMSDEVFFVRPDSDFPGAVGGDGSSWENALKFGDWAAKISTYDKGTTFRFAGGLYVPAEPIIISNAINIIGGVDPATDGTETAAPAYPGKTPTIFSGDVNSDGVANTDDLAAIIKADMTKSAKNTLPILIQGIDFTGVYYNSSDGSGEYGALYMKDSQNMTVKNCNFYGNVAGGYGGIAVRSEYSKAHFIDCTFYQNTAKSRGGVARISSKAPSMSDITFERCSFTNNSIAETTGSVICVQHAKALYIINSTIAGNTAGGGSGAVYVNGKNKDYVNALYLISSTIVGNNKNQLQMAQGANLFIANSIVTSNEDNATTADAAIAVTGTTNTPVLFTSLGHNVLGGYANQLSTVEAPVWHATDITGEANTTSSVFGSNSIENGAIVPANISNGATEATLAEIAEAWSITGCDLSVDQHGNKRGNDVPGAVKKDTDNAISQIVADYKTDETAYNLAGQRIGKDFKGIVIKKGKKVIYK
;
A
#
# COMPACT_ATOMS: atom_id res chain seq x y z
N MET A 1 -38.20 58.03 9.79
CA MET A 1 -36.86 57.85 9.19
C MET A 1 -35.67 58.37 10.05
N LYS A 2 -35.79 59.51 10.76
CA LYS A 2 -34.67 60.05 11.59
C LYS A 2 -34.41 59.25 12.91
N ARG A 3 -35.30 58.43 13.42
CA ARG A 3 -35.09 57.62 14.64
C ARG A 3 -34.53 56.20 14.36
N LEU A 4 -34.55 55.72 13.11
CA LEU A 4 -33.91 54.45 12.72
C LEU A 4 -32.42 54.59 12.39
N LEU A 5 -31.98 55.80 11.94
CA LEU A 5 -30.56 56.03 11.63
C LEU A 5 -29.70 56.18 12.90
N THR A 6 -30.28 56.66 14.03
CA THR A 6 -29.54 56.88 15.28
C THR A 6 -29.27 55.53 15.99
N SER A 7 -30.17 54.53 15.86
CA SER A 7 -29.99 53.20 16.48
C SER A 7 -28.98 52.34 15.68
N LEU A 8 -28.85 52.55 14.36
CA LEU A 8 -27.83 51.80 13.58
C LEU A 8 -26.41 52.32 13.79
N LEU A 9 -26.25 53.62 14.05
CA LEU A 9 -24.92 54.18 14.38
C LEU A 9 -24.43 53.81 15.78
N THR A 10 -25.33 53.60 16.75
CA THR A 10 -24.96 53.22 18.12
C THR A 10 -24.62 51.73 18.21
N VAL A 11 -25.19 50.88 17.36
CA VAL A 11 -24.79 49.46 17.27
C VAL A 11 -23.48 49.25 16.54
N MET A 12 -23.16 50.09 15.56
CA MET A 12 -21.82 50.04 14.89
C MET A 12 -20.69 50.65 15.74
N LEU A 13 -20.95 51.52 16.73
CA LEU A 13 -19.93 52.02 17.61
C LEU A 13 -19.67 51.13 18.84
N LEU A 14 -20.56 50.18 19.17
CA LEU A 14 -20.33 49.23 20.27
C LEU A 14 -19.65 47.92 19.82
N SER A 15 -19.50 47.66 18.51
CA SER A 15 -18.71 46.52 18.00
C SER A 15 -17.25 46.83 17.70
N ALA A 16 -16.78 48.05 17.99
CA ALA A 16 -15.40 48.48 17.71
C ALA A 16 -14.54 48.64 19.00
N LEU A 17 -14.99 48.13 20.14
CA LEU A 17 -14.25 48.27 21.39
C LEU A 17 -14.22 46.97 22.20
N SER A 18 -13.53 45.97 21.67
CA SER A 18 -12.85 44.95 22.46
C SER A 18 -11.81 44.19 21.62
N VAL A 19 -10.96 44.90 20.91
CA VAL A 19 -9.59 44.40 20.72
C VAL A 19 -8.88 44.75 22.02
N SER A 20 -9.11 43.96 23.05
CA SER A 20 -8.18 43.86 24.17
C SER A 20 -6.86 43.42 23.53
N ALA A 21 -5.88 44.29 23.48
CA ALA A 21 -4.49 43.86 23.28
C ALA A 21 -4.19 42.89 24.43
N ALA A 22 -4.36 41.59 24.17
CA ALA A 22 -3.79 40.59 25.04
C ALA A 22 -2.30 40.93 25.10
N SER A 23 -1.78 41.28 26.25
CA SER A 23 -0.35 41.45 26.45
C SER A 23 0.28 40.12 26.03
N ASP A 24 1.07 40.13 24.96
CA ASP A 24 1.80 38.93 24.49
C ASP A 24 2.53 38.36 25.72
N LYS A 25 2.07 37.20 26.19
CA LYS A 25 2.75 36.49 27.26
C LYS A 25 4.00 35.87 26.68
N VAL A 26 5.12 36.57 26.78
CA VAL A 26 6.41 36.07 26.31
C VAL A 26 6.92 35.01 27.29
N VAL A 27 7.27 33.83 26.75
CA VAL A 27 7.90 32.72 27.50
C VAL A 27 9.24 32.41 26.85
N LYS A 28 10.29 32.37 27.66
CA LYS A 28 11.69 32.22 27.22
C LYS A 28 12.26 30.89 27.67
N ILE A 29 12.64 30.06 26.70
CA ILE A 29 13.08 28.68 26.91
C ILE A 29 14.49 28.51 26.35
N LEU A 30 15.44 28.01 27.13
CA LEU A 30 16.76 27.60 26.66
C LEU A 30 16.94 26.09 26.78
N ALA A 31 17.18 25.40 25.68
CA ALA A 31 17.57 23.99 25.66
C ALA A 31 19.11 23.87 25.59
N ILE A 32 19.69 23.05 26.44
CA ILE A 32 21.10 22.65 26.40
C ILE A 32 21.16 21.19 26.02
N GLY A 33 21.51 20.90 24.75
CA GLY A 33 21.39 19.54 24.24
C GLY A 33 22.15 19.26 22.93
N ASN A 34 21.52 18.52 22.08
CA ASN A 34 22.09 17.99 20.85
C ASN A 34 21.01 17.86 19.75
N SER A 35 21.14 16.90 18.81
CA SER A 35 20.13 16.67 17.78
C SER A 35 18.73 16.29 18.32
N PHE A 36 18.65 15.77 19.54
CA PHE A 36 17.38 15.47 20.19
C PHE A 36 16.67 16.72 20.71
N SER A 37 17.39 17.69 21.28
CA SER A 37 16.79 19.00 21.55
C SER A 37 16.40 19.74 20.27
N GLN A 38 17.22 19.62 19.21
CA GLN A 38 16.88 20.17 17.90
C GLN A 38 15.53 19.65 17.40
N ASP A 39 15.35 18.32 17.43
CA ASP A 39 14.11 17.68 16.95
C ASP A 39 12.89 18.06 17.82
N ALA A 40 13.10 18.41 19.08
CA ALA A 40 12.02 18.68 20.03
C ALA A 40 11.56 20.14 20.07
N VAL A 41 12.47 21.13 19.93
CA VAL A 41 12.14 22.53 20.24
C VAL A 41 12.33 23.53 19.10
N GLU A 42 13.15 23.21 18.09
CA GLU A 42 13.49 24.20 17.04
C GLU A 42 12.40 24.40 15.99
N GLN A 43 11.39 23.53 15.97
CA GLN A 43 10.25 23.57 15.04
C GLN A 43 8.96 23.33 15.82
N TYR A 44 7.89 23.99 15.40
CA TYR A 44 6.50 23.80 15.84
C TYR A 44 6.18 24.29 17.27
N LEU A 45 7.14 24.38 18.20
CA LEU A 45 6.87 24.84 19.57
C LEU A 45 6.47 26.32 19.63
N HIS A 46 7.11 27.17 18.82
CA HIS A 46 6.76 28.58 18.72
C HIS A 46 5.34 28.78 18.17
N GLU A 47 5.00 28.05 17.12
CA GLU A 47 3.70 28.13 16.45
C GLU A 47 2.57 27.56 17.33
N LEU A 48 2.82 26.44 18.04
CA LEU A 48 1.88 25.90 19.03
C LEU A 48 1.59 26.91 20.14
N ALA A 49 2.61 27.61 20.61
CA ALA A 49 2.47 28.66 21.64
C ALA A 49 1.70 29.88 21.09
N ALA A 50 1.99 30.28 19.84
CA ALA A 50 1.34 31.41 19.20
C ALA A 50 -0.16 31.19 19.01
N GLU A 51 -0.59 29.98 18.67
CA GLU A 51 -2.00 29.62 18.55
C GLU A 51 -2.77 29.83 19.86
N GLU A 52 -2.09 29.71 21.00
CA GLU A 52 -2.67 29.91 22.34
C GLU A 52 -2.41 31.33 22.92
N GLY A 53 -1.94 32.24 22.08
CA GLY A 53 -1.70 33.66 22.47
C GLY A 53 -0.44 33.86 23.31
N TYR A 54 0.58 33.01 23.16
CA TYR A 54 1.90 33.17 23.75
C TYR A 54 2.95 33.45 22.68
N THR A 55 3.98 34.20 23.02
CA THR A 55 5.17 34.34 22.19
C THR A 55 6.31 33.55 22.83
N ALA A 56 6.71 32.43 22.23
CA ALA A 56 7.83 31.62 22.71
C ALA A 56 9.15 32.08 22.06
N ILE A 57 10.12 32.51 22.89
CA ILE A 57 11.51 32.69 22.48
C ILE A 57 12.26 31.43 22.87
N ILE A 58 12.87 30.76 21.87
CA ILE A 58 13.49 29.46 22.10
C ILE A 58 14.97 29.50 21.70
N GLY A 59 15.85 29.30 22.67
CA GLY A 59 17.27 29.09 22.46
C GLY A 59 17.61 27.59 22.48
N ASN A 60 18.50 27.13 21.60
CA ASN A 60 19.04 25.79 21.64
C ASN A 60 20.58 25.84 21.54
N MET A 61 21.26 25.37 22.56
CA MET A 61 22.72 25.20 22.61
C MET A 61 23.07 23.83 22.04
N TYR A 62 23.29 23.80 20.72
CA TYR A 62 23.42 22.57 19.94
C TYR A 62 24.88 22.19 19.70
N ILE A 63 25.20 20.92 19.96
CA ILE A 63 26.35 20.19 19.41
C ILE A 63 25.90 18.78 19.11
N GLY A 64 26.12 18.26 17.88
CA GLY A 64 25.73 16.91 17.50
C GLY A 64 26.28 15.83 18.46
N GLY A 65 25.40 14.96 18.95
CA GLY A 65 25.73 13.85 19.85
C GLY A 65 26.33 14.27 21.23
N CYS A 66 26.16 15.53 21.62
CA CYS A 66 26.76 16.06 22.83
C CYS A 66 26.27 15.36 24.11
N LYS A 67 27.18 14.77 24.86
CA LYS A 67 26.97 14.19 26.20
C LYS A 67 27.09 15.24 27.29
N LEU A 68 26.53 14.97 28.46
CA LEU A 68 26.70 15.82 29.63
C LEU A 68 28.17 16.12 29.96
N GLU A 69 29.06 15.14 29.78
CA GLU A 69 30.50 15.32 29.92
C GLU A 69 31.06 16.44 29.04
N ARG A 70 30.66 16.51 27.78
CA ARG A 70 31.14 17.56 26.86
C ARG A 70 30.55 18.91 27.21
N HIS A 71 29.30 18.98 27.61
CA HIS A 71 28.70 20.22 28.15
C HIS A 71 29.42 20.70 29.37
N TYR A 72 29.79 19.80 30.31
CA TYR A 72 30.59 20.09 31.49
C TYR A 72 31.95 20.68 31.13
N ASN A 73 32.68 20.03 30.23
CA ASN A 73 34.00 20.49 29.81
C ASN A 73 33.92 21.89 29.15
N ASN A 74 32.93 22.08 28.27
CA ASN A 74 32.71 23.36 27.62
C ASN A 74 32.32 24.47 28.60
N ALA A 75 31.50 24.19 29.63
CA ALA A 75 31.15 25.13 30.68
C ALA A 75 32.36 25.49 31.52
N LYS A 76 33.18 24.51 31.94
CA LYS A 76 34.35 24.70 32.78
C LYS A 76 35.47 25.52 32.12
N GLU A 77 35.67 25.29 30.80
CA GLU A 77 36.71 25.93 30.01
C GLU A 77 36.19 27.14 29.23
N ASN A 78 34.90 27.47 29.35
CA ASN A 78 34.19 28.50 28.57
C ASN A 78 34.43 28.37 27.05
N LYS A 79 34.35 27.14 26.50
CA LYS A 79 34.61 26.87 25.09
C LYS A 79 33.48 27.38 24.18
N ALA A 80 33.86 28.02 23.09
CA ALA A 80 32.95 28.49 22.04
C ALA A 80 32.75 27.42 20.96
N GLU A 81 32.15 26.29 21.35
CA GLU A 81 31.97 25.15 20.45
C GLU A 81 30.51 24.91 20.03
N TYR A 82 29.57 25.73 20.54
CA TYR A 82 28.15 25.53 20.25
C TYR A 82 27.72 26.26 18.98
N TYR A 83 26.72 25.66 18.33
CA TYR A 83 25.78 26.35 17.46
C TYR A 83 24.64 26.87 18.34
N TYR A 84 24.57 28.17 18.56
CA TYR A 84 23.46 28.78 19.26
C TYR A 84 22.35 29.08 18.26
N ARG A 85 21.24 28.34 18.32
CA ARG A 85 20.09 28.49 17.49
C ARG A 85 18.97 29.13 18.24
N LYS A 86 18.52 30.29 17.78
CA LYS A 86 17.48 31.07 18.47
C LYS A 86 16.30 31.30 17.57
N VAL A 87 15.11 30.88 18.00
CA VAL A 87 13.83 31.28 17.43
C VAL A 87 13.36 32.50 18.13
N GLY A 88 13.26 33.62 17.43
CA GLY A 88 12.87 34.92 17.94
C GLY A 88 11.37 35.11 18.12
N THR A 89 10.96 36.31 18.47
CA THR A 89 9.54 36.68 18.61
C THR A 89 8.76 36.59 17.29
N ASP A 90 9.45 36.63 16.15
CA ASP A 90 8.88 36.52 14.82
C ASP A 90 8.84 35.06 14.30
N GLY A 91 9.14 34.08 15.15
CA GLY A 91 9.21 32.67 14.78
C GLY A 91 10.39 32.28 13.90
N LYS A 92 11.27 33.23 13.54
CA LYS A 92 12.41 32.92 12.69
C LYS A 92 13.59 32.41 13.46
N LYS A 93 14.17 31.33 12.95
CA LYS A 93 15.39 30.75 13.51
C LYS A 93 16.64 31.43 12.97
N VAL A 94 17.50 31.87 13.87
CA VAL A 94 18.84 32.39 13.59
C VAL A 94 19.88 31.47 14.24
N GLU A 95 20.95 31.14 13.51
CA GLU A 95 22.08 30.34 14.02
C GLU A 95 23.32 31.20 14.15
N THR A 96 23.95 31.15 15.34
CA THR A 96 25.27 31.75 15.60
C THR A 96 26.25 30.67 15.99
N GLN A 97 27.32 30.53 15.22
CA GLN A 97 28.36 29.52 15.47
C GLN A 97 29.40 30.04 16.45
N ASN A 98 30.20 29.12 16.99
CA ASN A 98 31.27 29.42 17.96
C ASN A 98 30.75 30.21 19.16
N TYR A 99 29.65 29.73 19.72
CA TYR A 99 29.02 30.36 20.86
C TYR A 99 29.37 29.65 22.18
N THR A 100 29.41 30.39 23.31
CA THR A 100 29.67 29.79 24.63
C THR A 100 28.38 29.59 25.40
N LEU A 101 28.34 28.60 26.30
CA LEU A 101 27.22 28.37 27.16
C LEU A 101 26.97 29.59 28.11
N ASP A 102 28.05 30.22 28.59
CA ASP A 102 28.00 31.41 29.41
C ASP A 102 27.23 32.57 28.75
N LYS A 103 27.53 32.87 27.49
CA LYS A 103 26.84 33.93 26.74
C LYS A 103 25.35 33.57 26.49
N ALA A 104 25.04 32.33 26.21
CA ALA A 104 23.67 31.93 25.95
C ALA A 104 22.79 32.01 27.19
N LEU A 105 23.32 31.63 28.35
CA LEU A 105 22.62 31.74 29.64
C LEU A 105 22.30 33.18 30.04
N GLN A 106 23.04 34.16 29.50
CA GLN A 106 22.88 35.59 29.77
C GLN A 106 22.19 36.36 28.64
N ASP A 107 21.87 35.70 27.51
CA ASP A 107 21.29 36.33 26.32
C ASP A 107 19.83 36.80 26.56
N GLU A 108 19.11 36.07 27.40
CA GLU A 108 17.73 36.41 27.77
C GLU A 108 17.52 36.23 29.27
N GLN A 109 16.43 36.80 29.80
CA GLN A 109 15.94 36.44 31.12
C GLN A 109 15.12 35.14 30.97
N TRP A 110 15.79 34.00 30.95
CA TRP A 110 15.19 32.71 30.71
C TRP A 110 14.18 32.33 31.80
N ASP A 111 12.98 31.89 31.39
CA ASP A 111 11.97 31.35 32.31
C ASP A 111 12.20 29.85 32.55
N TYR A 112 12.71 29.14 31.54
CA TYR A 112 13.00 27.71 31.60
C TYR A 112 14.36 27.40 30.98
N VAL A 113 15.12 26.54 31.64
CA VAL A 113 16.39 26.01 31.12
C VAL A 113 16.36 24.49 31.20
N SER A 114 16.46 23.81 30.06
CA SER A 114 16.45 22.33 30.01
C SER A 114 17.84 21.75 29.87
N LEU A 115 18.04 20.61 30.51
CA LEU A 115 19.17 19.71 30.35
C LEU A 115 18.68 18.34 29.90
N GLN A 116 19.54 17.61 29.20
CA GLN A 116 19.30 16.22 28.75
C GLN A 116 20.61 15.47 28.64
N GLN A 117 20.57 14.15 28.62
CA GLN A 117 21.71 13.31 28.25
C GLN A 117 21.66 12.95 26.77
N ALA A 118 22.79 12.59 26.17
CA ALA A 118 22.84 12.07 24.80
C ALA A 118 22.13 10.72 24.71
N SER A 119 21.39 10.51 23.61
CA SER A 119 20.46 9.38 23.43
C SER A 119 21.09 8.02 23.72
N GLY A 120 22.27 7.74 23.21
CA GLY A 120 22.94 6.44 23.36
C GLY A 120 23.29 6.06 24.81
N VAL A 121 23.29 7.03 25.73
CA VAL A 121 23.60 6.82 27.14
C VAL A 121 22.56 7.45 28.09
N SER A 122 21.42 7.88 27.55
CA SER A 122 20.37 8.54 28.33
C SER A 122 19.67 7.59 29.33
N GLY A 123 19.69 6.29 29.11
CA GLY A 123 19.25 5.29 30.10
C GLY A 123 20.33 4.81 31.06
N LEU A 124 21.57 5.29 30.92
CA LEU A 124 22.71 4.88 31.76
C LEU A 124 23.00 5.94 32.82
N TYR A 125 22.30 5.90 33.96
CA TYR A 125 22.34 6.93 34.98
C TYR A 125 23.74 7.22 35.53
N ASP A 126 24.61 6.20 35.61
CA ASP A 126 26.00 6.37 36.09
C ASP A 126 26.82 7.35 35.22
N THR A 127 26.39 7.60 33.99
CA THR A 127 27.03 8.57 33.07
C THR A 127 26.66 10.03 33.36
N TYR A 128 25.82 10.30 34.35
CA TYR A 128 25.34 11.63 34.68
C TYR A 128 26.30 12.33 35.66
N THR A 129 26.91 11.58 36.53
CA THR A 129 27.85 12.06 37.53
C THR A 129 29.30 11.92 37.02
N PRO A 130 30.19 12.95 37.27
CA PRO A 130 29.97 14.15 38.06
C PRO A 130 29.45 15.37 37.28
N TYR A 131 29.01 15.19 36.03
CA TYR A 131 28.79 16.25 35.06
C TYR A 131 27.50 17.05 35.34
N LEU A 132 26.40 16.36 35.61
CA LEU A 132 25.09 16.98 35.79
C LEU A 132 25.01 17.92 36.97
N PRO A 133 25.45 17.55 38.20
CA PRO A 133 25.41 18.46 39.32
C PRO A 133 26.20 19.75 39.10
N TYR A 134 27.36 19.65 38.44
CA TYR A 134 28.12 20.84 38.08
C TYR A 134 27.38 21.75 37.11
N LEU A 135 26.77 21.17 36.05
CA LEU A 135 26.01 21.93 35.07
C LEU A 135 24.79 22.62 35.67
N ILE A 136 24.11 22.00 36.61
CA ILE A 136 23.00 22.60 37.36
C ILE A 136 23.45 23.85 38.09
N GLU A 137 24.54 23.76 38.87
CA GLU A 137 25.08 24.90 39.62
C GLU A 137 25.60 26.00 38.66
N TYR A 138 26.20 25.58 37.53
CA TYR A 138 26.68 26.51 36.50
C TYR A 138 25.53 27.31 35.88
N VAL A 139 24.38 26.64 35.57
CA VAL A 139 23.18 27.27 35.04
C VAL A 139 22.56 28.20 36.08
N LYS A 140 22.29 27.70 37.30
CA LYS A 140 21.67 28.48 38.39
C LYS A 140 22.43 29.78 38.72
N ALA A 141 23.75 29.77 38.61
CA ALA A 141 24.58 30.95 38.85
C ALA A 141 24.45 32.03 37.75
N ARG A 142 23.79 31.75 36.59
CA ARG A 142 23.77 32.63 35.41
C ARG A 142 22.39 33.02 34.91
N VAL A 143 21.35 32.37 35.40
CA VAL A 143 19.97 32.68 35.03
C VAL A 143 19.22 33.31 36.20
N PRO A 144 18.07 33.94 35.98
CA PRO A 144 17.24 34.47 37.07
C PRO A 144 16.91 33.39 38.11
N ALA A 145 16.85 33.75 39.36
CA ALA A 145 16.48 32.82 40.44
C ALA A 145 15.06 32.25 40.31
N THR A 146 14.23 32.88 39.48
CA THR A 146 12.88 32.43 39.12
C THR A 146 12.87 31.43 37.97
N ALA A 147 13.98 31.25 37.25
CA ALA A 147 14.09 30.32 36.17
C ALA A 147 13.93 28.87 36.66
N LYS A 148 13.09 28.10 35.97
CA LYS A 148 12.83 26.69 36.28
C LYS A 148 13.81 25.80 35.54
N LEU A 149 14.37 24.84 36.26
CA LEU A 149 15.18 23.78 35.64
C LEU A 149 14.29 22.65 35.16
N VAL A 150 14.54 22.22 33.93
CA VAL A 150 13.73 21.22 33.26
C VAL A 150 14.60 20.05 32.82
N TRP A 151 14.18 18.83 33.13
CA TRP A 151 14.80 17.63 32.55
C TRP A 151 14.06 17.19 31.30
N HIS A 152 14.74 17.12 30.16
CA HIS A 152 14.18 16.60 28.94
C HIS A 152 14.46 15.08 28.84
N GLN A 153 13.43 14.26 29.01
CA GLN A 153 13.47 12.82 28.78
C GLN A 153 13.46 12.57 27.28
N THR A 154 14.55 12.08 26.75
CA THR A 154 14.68 11.71 25.34
C THR A 154 13.96 10.39 25.04
N TRP A 155 13.90 9.98 23.78
CA TRP A 155 13.17 8.80 23.32
C TRP A 155 14.09 7.64 22.97
N SER A 156 13.53 6.41 22.98
CA SER A 156 14.20 5.21 22.54
C SER A 156 14.32 5.16 21.02
N TYR A 157 15.30 4.42 20.53
CA TYR A 157 15.49 4.16 19.10
C TYR A 157 14.34 3.31 18.52
N ALA A 158 14.22 3.27 17.17
CA ALA A 158 13.37 2.31 16.51
C ALA A 158 13.88 0.87 16.72
N GLN A 159 13.00 -0.12 16.68
CA GLN A 159 13.37 -1.51 16.95
C GLN A 159 14.40 -2.06 15.94
N ASP A 160 14.37 -1.55 14.71
CA ASP A 160 15.30 -1.92 13.64
C ASP A 160 16.54 -1.01 13.54
N SER A 161 16.76 -0.15 14.54
CA SER A 161 17.89 0.78 14.55
C SER A 161 19.25 0.07 14.52
N ASN A 162 20.14 0.56 13.67
CA ASN A 162 21.53 0.11 13.61
C ASN A 162 22.51 1.04 14.33
N HIS A 163 22.02 1.96 15.17
CA HIS A 163 22.85 2.89 15.91
C HIS A 163 23.83 2.16 16.83
N GLU A 164 25.11 2.56 16.83
CA GLU A 164 26.20 1.91 17.56
C GLU A 164 25.99 1.76 19.07
N ALA A 165 25.19 2.64 19.69
CA ALA A 165 24.87 2.58 21.10
C ALA A 165 23.63 1.74 21.44
N PHE A 166 22.89 1.21 20.47
CA PHE A 166 21.70 0.41 20.74
C PHE A 166 21.99 -0.91 21.47
N PRO A 167 23.17 -1.56 21.26
CA PRO A 167 23.57 -2.71 22.07
C PRO A 167 23.64 -2.45 23.59
N ASN A 168 23.81 -1.21 24.06
CA ASN A 168 23.75 -0.88 25.49
C ASN A 168 22.41 -1.26 26.14
N TYR A 169 21.37 -1.46 25.34
CA TYR A 169 20.01 -1.81 25.74
C TYR A 169 19.56 -3.13 25.13
N GLY A 170 20.50 -4.04 24.83
CA GLY A 170 20.19 -5.35 24.24
C GLY A 170 19.61 -5.30 22.82
N LYS A 171 19.68 -4.15 22.14
CA LYS A 171 18.98 -3.87 20.88
C LYS A 171 17.46 -4.04 21.00
N ASP A 172 16.93 -3.69 22.15
CA ASP A 172 15.50 -3.77 22.44
C ASP A 172 14.97 -2.36 22.75
N GLN A 173 13.95 -1.96 21.99
CA GLN A 173 13.35 -0.64 22.07
C GLN A 173 12.70 -0.38 23.43
N MET A 174 12.00 -1.37 23.98
CA MET A 174 11.32 -1.23 25.26
C MET A 174 12.31 -1.21 26.43
N GLN A 175 13.34 -2.05 26.41
CA GLN A 175 14.41 -2.00 27.41
C GLN A 175 15.11 -0.64 27.40
N MET A 176 15.35 -0.05 26.23
CA MET A 176 15.90 1.29 26.11
C MET A 176 14.96 2.34 26.69
N TYR A 177 13.67 2.27 26.37
CA TYR A 177 12.66 3.19 26.92
C TYR A 177 12.58 3.13 28.43
N GLU A 178 12.45 1.94 29.01
CA GLU A 178 12.37 1.74 30.45
C GLU A 178 13.63 2.25 31.18
N ALA A 179 14.80 2.00 30.61
CA ALA A 179 16.05 2.52 31.16
C ALA A 179 16.09 4.06 31.15
N ILE A 180 15.62 4.71 30.06
CA ILE A 180 15.55 6.18 29.96
C ILE A 180 14.58 6.75 30.98
N VAL A 181 13.39 6.17 31.13
CA VAL A 181 12.39 6.61 32.12
C VAL A 181 12.96 6.53 33.53
N LYS A 182 13.57 5.39 33.88
CA LYS A 182 14.19 5.18 35.17
C LYS A 182 15.31 6.20 35.47
N ALA A 183 16.19 6.44 34.51
CA ALA A 183 17.29 7.40 34.65
C ALA A 183 16.78 8.85 34.77
N ALA A 184 15.77 9.22 33.99
CA ALA A 184 15.14 10.54 34.03
C ALA A 184 14.48 10.80 35.39
N ARG A 185 13.73 9.84 35.91
CA ARG A 185 13.12 9.94 37.25
C ARG A 185 14.14 10.09 38.37
N GLN A 186 15.21 9.30 38.26
CA GLN A 186 16.29 9.37 39.21
C GLN A 186 16.96 10.77 39.21
N ALA A 187 17.20 11.32 38.00
CA ALA A 187 17.78 12.66 37.86
C ALA A 187 16.86 13.76 38.44
N VAL A 188 15.55 13.69 38.14
CA VAL A 188 14.59 14.66 38.71
C VAL A 188 14.58 14.59 40.23
N LYS A 189 14.59 13.40 40.81
CA LYS A 189 14.59 13.19 42.27
C LYS A 189 15.88 13.67 42.92
N ASP A 190 17.04 13.28 42.38
CA ASP A 190 18.32 13.49 43.03
C ASP A 190 18.82 14.94 42.92
N TYR A 191 18.42 15.64 41.84
CA TYR A 191 18.92 16.99 41.55
C TYR A 191 17.84 18.07 41.61
N GLY A 192 16.59 17.73 41.93
CA GLY A 192 15.51 18.69 42.16
C GLY A 192 15.16 19.53 40.94
N PHE A 193 14.95 18.89 39.77
CA PHE A 193 14.38 19.57 38.62
C PHE A 193 12.93 19.97 38.91
N ASP A 194 12.54 21.16 38.45
CA ASP A 194 11.18 21.68 38.63
C ASP A 194 10.16 20.95 37.73
N LEU A 195 10.57 20.57 36.54
CA LEU A 195 9.73 19.91 35.54
C LEU A 195 10.47 18.75 34.82
N LEU A 196 9.69 17.76 34.41
CA LEU A 196 10.09 16.70 33.49
C LEU A 196 9.30 16.83 32.19
N ILE A 197 9.97 16.88 31.05
CA ILE A 197 9.33 16.83 29.74
C ILE A 197 9.43 15.40 29.22
N PRO A 198 8.34 14.64 29.19
CA PRO A 198 8.34 13.20 28.88
C PRO A 198 8.25 12.91 27.38
N SER A 199 9.12 13.53 26.56
CA SER A 199 9.10 13.30 25.09
C SER A 199 9.31 11.84 24.71
N GLY A 200 10.10 11.08 25.48
CA GLY A 200 10.30 9.66 25.26
C GLY A 200 9.03 8.85 25.45
N THR A 201 8.25 9.17 26.48
CA THR A 201 6.94 8.53 26.72
C THR A 201 5.92 8.92 25.64
N ALA A 202 5.92 10.20 25.20
CA ALA A 202 5.04 10.64 24.13
C ALA A 202 5.33 9.90 22.80
N VAL A 203 6.61 9.72 22.47
CA VAL A 203 7.01 8.93 21.29
C VAL A 203 6.59 7.47 21.44
N GLN A 204 6.71 6.89 22.64
CA GLN A 204 6.30 5.51 22.88
C GLN A 204 4.75 5.33 22.83
N ASN A 205 4.00 6.31 23.33
CA ASN A 205 2.55 6.36 23.19
C ASN A 205 2.13 6.43 21.71
N ALA A 206 2.79 7.30 20.91
CA ALA A 206 2.52 7.42 19.49
C ALA A 206 2.77 6.10 18.72
N ARG A 207 3.72 5.28 19.16
CA ARG A 207 3.98 3.95 18.60
C ARG A 207 2.83 2.96 18.82
N THR A 208 1.97 3.18 19.81
CA THR A 208 0.78 2.34 20.03
C THR A 208 -0.37 2.67 19.08
N THR A 209 -0.33 3.83 18.41
CA THR A 209 -1.32 4.24 17.40
C THR A 209 -1.04 3.57 16.05
N PHE A 210 -1.82 3.91 15.02
CA PHE A 210 -1.56 3.47 13.63
C PHE A 210 -0.18 3.85 13.10
N ILE A 211 0.53 4.82 13.70
CA ILE A 211 1.89 5.21 13.30
C ILE A 211 2.87 4.06 13.49
N GLY A 212 2.69 3.25 14.53
CA GLY A 212 3.59 2.14 14.85
C GLY A 212 5.03 2.62 15.05
N ASP A 213 6.01 1.77 14.74
CA ASP A 213 7.43 2.09 14.93
C ASP A 213 8.03 2.97 13.82
N ASN A 214 7.24 3.94 13.30
CA ASN A 214 7.68 4.89 12.27
C ASN A 214 7.99 6.30 12.82
N MET A 215 8.11 6.43 14.13
CA MET A 215 8.39 7.74 14.77
C MET A 215 9.78 8.29 14.44
N ASN A 216 10.71 7.47 13.96
CA ASN A 216 12.07 7.85 13.63
C ASN A 216 12.34 7.83 12.11
N ARG A 217 13.11 8.80 11.57
CA ARG A 217 13.47 8.88 10.14
C ARG A 217 14.70 8.06 9.75
N ASP A 218 15.60 7.77 10.70
CA ASP A 218 16.88 7.11 10.49
C ASP A 218 17.19 6.09 11.62
N GLY A 219 16.17 5.63 12.29
CA GLY A 219 16.25 4.70 13.41
C GLY A 219 16.43 5.37 14.79
N TYR A 220 16.73 6.68 14.88
CA TYR A 220 16.91 7.37 16.16
C TYR A 220 16.48 8.84 16.19
N HIS A 221 16.62 9.63 15.13
CA HIS A 221 16.06 10.97 15.03
C HIS A 221 14.56 10.95 14.68
N LEU A 222 13.80 11.91 15.19
CA LEU A 222 12.37 11.96 14.96
C LEU A 222 12.01 12.21 13.49
N ASN A 223 10.94 11.58 13.03
CA ASN A 223 10.36 11.82 11.73
C ASN A 223 9.89 13.27 11.57
N VAL A 224 9.89 13.76 10.34
CA VAL A 224 9.39 15.08 9.98
C VAL A 224 8.18 14.90 9.07
N PRO A 225 6.99 15.45 9.38
CA PRO A 225 6.72 16.38 10.48
C PRO A 225 6.27 15.75 11.82
N TYR A 226 5.60 14.59 11.81
CA TYR A 226 4.78 14.12 12.95
C TYR A 226 5.59 13.76 14.20
N GLY A 227 6.78 13.17 14.06
CA GLY A 227 7.62 12.86 15.21
C GLY A 227 8.08 14.12 15.96
N ARG A 228 8.59 15.11 15.23
CA ARG A 228 8.97 16.41 15.80
C ARG A 228 7.78 17.16 16.39
N TYR A 229 6.63 17.08 15.72
CA TYR A 229 5.40 17.70 16.23
C TYR A 229 4.94 17.07 17.54
N THR A 230 5.01 15.75 17.70
CA THR A 230 4.71 15.04 18.95
C THR A 230 5.61 15.53 20.09
N ALA A 231 6.91 15.67 19.85
CA ALA A 231 7.83 16.20 20.85
C ALA A 231 7.52 17.67 21.19
N ALA A 232 7.28 18.51 20.19
CA ALA A 232 6.91 19.92 20.40
C ALA A 232 5.58 20.05 21.17
N CYS A 233 4.58 19.21 20.89
CA CYS A 233 3.32 19.12 21.66
C CYS A 233 3.60 18.80 23.14
N THR A 234 4.51 17.86 23.42
CA THR A 234 4.89 17.49 24.79
C THR A 234 5.56 18.66 25.52
N TRP A 235 6.46 19.36 24.85
CA TRP A 235 7.08 20.56 25.38
C TRP A 235 6.04 21.66 25.64
N PHE A 236 5.15 21.90 24.68
CA PHE A 236 4.09 22.89 24.82
C PHE A 236 3.23 22.61 26.05
N GLU A 237 2.68 21.43 26.19
CA GLU A 237 1.79 21.12 27.30
C GLU A 237 2.51 21.19 28.65
N THR A 238 3.75 20.70 28.71
CA THR A 238 4.54 20.75 29.97
C THR A 238 4.91 22.17 30.39
N ILE A 239 5.33 23.03 29.46
CA ILE A 239 5.82 24.40 29.77
C ILE A 239 4.66 25.36 29.98
N PHE A 240 3.62 25.32 29.14
CA PHE A 240 2.52 26.28 29.18
C PHE A 240 1.36 25.83 30.08
N GLY A 241 1.34 24.56 30.50
CA GLY A 241 0.31 24.00 31.39
C GLY A 241 -1.07 23.97 30.78
N LYS A 242 -1.15 23.98 29.45
CA LYS A 242 -2.39 23.88 28.68
C LYS A 242 -2.40 22.59 27.89
N SER A 243 -3.57 21.92 27.84
CA SER A 243 -3.72 20.76 26.97
C SER A 243 -3.40 21.12 25.52
N VAL A 244 -2.57 20.31 24.88
CA VAL A 244 -2.27 20.45 23.46
C VAL A 244 -3.36 19.83 22.56
N VAL A 245 -4.23 18.99 23.14
CA VAL A 245 -5.35 18.40 22.40
C VAL A 245 -6.33 19.49 21.97
N GLY A 246 -6.52 19.60 20.66
CA GLY A 246 -7.37 20.63 20.05
C GLY A 246 -6.64 21.93 19.72
N ASN A 247 -5.33 22.04 19.94
CA ASN A 247 -4.55 23.17 19.40
C ASN A 247 -4.65 23.17 17.88
N ALA A 248 -5.01 24.32 17.29
CA ALA A 248 -5.33 24.40 15.88
C ALA A 248 -4.11 24.46 14.96
N TYR A 249 -2.92 24.69 15.50
CA TYR A 249 -1.70 24.67 14.69
C TYR A 249 -1.36 23.26 14.20
N ALA A 250 -1.11 23.15 12.91
CA ALA A 250 -0.67 21.91 12.27
C ALA A 250 0.45 22.16 11.27
N PRO A 251 1.57 21.42 11.36
CA PRO A 251 2.61 21.48 10.33
C PRO A 251 2.10 21.06 8.94
N ALA A 252 2.63 21.66 7.89
CA ALA A 252 2.33 21.26 6.53
C ALA A 252 2.60 19.76 6.30
N GLY A 253 1.69 19.08 5.62
CA GLY A 253 1.77 17.65 5.31
C GLY A 253 1.30 16.71 6.43
N MET A 254 0.69 17.23 7.50
CA MET A 254 0.03 16.40 8.50
C MET A 254 -1.46 16.23 8.22
N THR A 255 -1.92 14.99 8.27
CA THR A 255 -3.36 14.67 8.24
C THR A 255 -4.00 14.92 9.62
N LYS A 256 -5.33 15.02 9.67
CA LYS A 256 -6.08 15.15 10.94
C LYS A 256 -5.76 14.02 11.92
N ASP A 257 -5.56 12.80 11.41
CA ASP A 257 -5.23 11.63 12.23
C ASP A 257 -3.83 11.70 12.82
N LEU A 258 -2.84 12.15 12.03
CA LEU A 258 -1.48 12.37 12.52
C LEU A 258 -1.45 13.47 13.58
N ILE A 259 -2.22 14.56 13.40
CA ILE A 259 -2.36 15.62 14.38
C ILE A 259 -2.95 15.07 15.67
N LYS A 260 -4.07 14.35 15.58
CA LYS A 260 -4.73 13.70 16.72
C LYS A 260 -3.79 12.74 17.45
N ALA A 261 -3.12 11.85 16.70
CA ALA A 261 -2.17 10.90 17.29
C ALA A 261 -1.04 11.59 18.03
N ALA A 262 -0.46 12.65 17.46
CA ALA A 262 0.62 13.41 18.08
C ALA A 262 0.16 14.16 19.35
N GLN A 263 -0.97 14.86 19.27
CA GLN A 263 -1.51 15.64 20.38
C GLN A 263 -1.95 14.75 21.55
N GLU A 264 -2.70 13.69 21.28
CA GLU A 264 -3.15 12.73 22.31
C GLU A 264 -1.97 11.98 22.93
N SER A 265 -0.95 11.62 22.14
CA SER A 265 0.26 10.95 22.66
C SER A 265 1.06 11.85 23.60
N ALA A 266 1.18 13.14 23.26
CA ALA A 266 1.83 14.13 24.08
C ALA A 266 1.04 14.38 25.37
N HIS A 267 -0.28 14.59 25.26
CA HIS A 267 -1.16 14.78 26.40
C HIS A 267 -1.09 13.60 27.37
N ALA A 268 -1.26 12.38 26.87
CA ALA A 268 -1.19 11.18 27.71
C ALA A 268 0.17 11.04 28.42
N ALA A 269 1.28 11.39 27.74
CA ALA A 269 2.60 11.35 28.35
C ALA A 269 2.77 12.38 29.45
N VAL A 270 2.22 13.59 29.31
CA VAL A 270 2.26 14.60 30.37
C VAL A 270 1.44 14.16 31.58
N GLN A 271 0.31 13.48 31.38
CA GLN A 271 -0.51 12.94 32.46
C GLN A 271 0.13 11.72 33.14
N LYS A 272 0.81 10.87 32.38
CA LYS A 272 1.45 9.64 32.84
C LYS A 272 2.88 9.52 32.29
N PRO A 273 3.83 10.29 32.84
CA PRO A 273 5.15 10.43 32.22
C PRO A 273 6.05 9.19 32.33
N ASP A 274 5.71 8.22 33.18
CA ASP A 274 6.55 7.07 33.50
C ASP A 274 6.13 5.76 32.82
N GLU A 275 4.96 5.76 32.18
CA GLU A 275 4.40 4.54 31.62
C GLU A 275 3.76 4.81 30.26
N VAL A 276 3.82 3.80 29.41
CA VAL A 276 3.17 3.85 28.08
C VAL A 276 1.66 3.82 28.26
N THR A 277 0.97 4.78 27.65
CA THR A 277 -0.48 4.75 27.49
C THR A 277 -0.81 4.11 26.15
N ASP A 278 -1.62 3.05 26.15
CA ASP A 278 -2.11 2.44 24.93
C ASP A 278 -3.15 3.34 24.26
N LEU A 279 -2.82 3.83 23.07
CA LEU A 279 -3.66 4.66 22.22
C LEU A 279 -4.02 3.94 20.91
N SER A 280 -4.02 2.61 20.89
CA SER A 280 -4.32 1.78 19.72
C SER A 280 -5.72 2.02 19.14
N TYR A 281 -6.62 2.65 19.90
CA TYR A 281 -7.92 3.11 19.42
C TYR A 281 -7.82 4.28 18.43
N ILE A 282 -6.67 4.97 18.37
CA ILE A 282 -6.43 6.01 17.37
C ILE A 282 -5.97 5.30 16.09
N GLN A 283 -6.93 5.05 15.23
CA GLN A 283 -6.72 4.48 13.92
C GLN A 283 -6.62 5.58 12.87
N GLU A 284 -5.94 5.31 11.76
CA GLU A 284 -5.97 6.20 10.60
C GLU A 284 -7.37 6.15 10.00
N MET A 285 -8.07 7.30 9.97
CA MET A 285 -9.40 7.37 9.39
C MET A 285 -9.30 7.36 7.86
N MET A 286 -10.12 6.52 7.24
CA MET A 286 -10.33 6.55 5.81
C MET A 286 -11.34 7.64 5.49
N SER A 287 -11.10 8.40 4.43
CA SER A 287 -12.08 9.35 3.91
C SER A 287 -13.32 8.57 3.42
N ASP A 288 -14.49 9.08 3.69
CA ASP A 288 -15.76 8.63 3.13
C ASP A 288 -16.22 9.50 1.93
N GLU A 289 -15.36 10.42 1.48
CA GLU A 289 -15.64 11.27 0.34
C GLU A 289 -15.78 10.46 -0.94
N VAL A 290 -16.78 10.80 -1.73
CA VAL A 290 -17.07 10.20 -3.03
C VAL A 290 -17.04 11.28 -4.09
N PHE A 291 -16.24 11.06 -5.13
CA PHE A 291 -16.15 11.94 -6.29
C PHE A 291 -16.59 11.20 -7.55
N PHE A 292 -17.23 11.93 -8.45
CA PHE A 292 -17.73 11.43 -9.73
C PHE A 292 -16.82 11.89 -10.86
N VAL A 293 -16.48 10.95 -11.77
CA VAL A 293 -15.53 11.20 -12.87
C VAL A 293 -16.17 10.81 -14.20
N ARG A 294 -16.04 11.65 -15.20
CA ARG A 294 -16.48 11.39 -16.58
C ARG A 294 -15.33 11.48 -17.58
N PRO A 295 -15.42 10.81 -18.73
CA PRO A 295 -14.40 10.90 -19.75
C PRO A 295 -14.25 12.32 -20.30
N ASP A 296 -13.04 12.66 -20.74
CA ASP A 296 -12.74 13.99 -21.29
C ASP A 296 -13.63 14.36 -22.49
N SER A 297 -14.11 13.37 -23.24
CA SER A 297 -15.02 13.56 -24.36
C SER A 297 -16.38 14.17 -23.97
N ASP A 298 -16.78 14.04 -22.71
CA ASP A 298 -18.04 14.63 -22.21
C ASP A 298 -17.93 16.14 -21.95
N PHE A 299 -16.72 16.70 -22.03
CA PHE A 299 -16.44 18.11 -21.76
C PHE A 299 -15.83 18.84 -22.98
N PRO A 300 -16.49 18.87 -24.15
CA PRO A 300 -15.92 19.51 -25.35
C PRO A 300 -15.71 21.01 -25.11
N GLY A 301 -14.44 21.41 -24.87
CA GLY A 301 -14.07 22.82 -24.62
C GLY A 301 -14.49 23.39 -23.26
N ALA A 302 -15.03 22.55 -22.36
CA ALA A 302 -15.42 22.95 -21.00
C ALA A 302 -14.42 22.50 -19.94
N VAL A 303 -14.44 23.17 -18.80
CA VAL A 303 -13.72 22.78 -17.59
C VAL A 303 -14.59 21.77 -16.85
N GLY A 304 -13.97 20.74 -16.25
CA GLY A 304 -14.69 19.79 -15.36
C GLY A 304 -15.22 20.49 -14.11
N GLY A 305 -16.15 19.80 -13.42
CA GLY A 305 -16.70 20.25 -12.13
C GLY A 305 -15.77 19.92 -10.97
N ASP A 306 -16.31 19.99 -9.76
CA ASP A 306 -15.63 19.67 -8.50
C ASP A 306 -15.73 18.18 -8.08
N GLY A 307 -16.49 17.39 -8.84
CA GLY A 307 -16.70 15.97 -8.59
C GLY A 307 -17.82 15.64 -7.59
N SER A 308 -18.54 16.65 -7.08
CA SER A 308 -19.57 16.46 -6.03
C SER A 308 -20.82 15.72 -6.51
N SER A 309 -21.07 15.66 -7.81
CA SER A 309 -22.20 14.96 -8.43
C SER A 309 -21.89 14.58 -9.88
N TRP A 310 -22.77 13.79 -10.51
CA TRP A 310 -22.63 13.48 -11.94
C TRP A 310 -22.74 14.70 -12.85
N GLU A 311 -23.48 15.75 -12.45
CA GLU A 311 -23.63 17.00 -13.17
C GLU A 311 -22.36 17.87 -13.05
N ASN A 312 -21.72 17.80 -11.87
CA ASN A 312 -20.47 18.49 -11.55
C ASN A 312 -19.25 17.56 -11.56
N ALA A 313 -19.28 16.50 -12.37
CA ALA A 313 -18.24 15.49 -12.40
C ALA A 313 -16.86 16.09 -12.71
N LEU A 314 -15.84 15.50 -12.13
CA LEU A 314 -14.44 15.75 -12.51
C LEU A 314 -14.22 15.32 -13.95
N LYS A 315 -13.45 16.13 -14.68
CA LYS A 315 -12.86 15.73 -15.95
C LYS A 315 -11.73 14.74 -15.70
N PHE A 316 -11.65 13.66 -16.49
CA PHE A 316 -10.68 12.60 -16.26
C PHE A 316 -9.23 13.09 -16.21
N GLY A 317 -8.81 13.94 -17.15
CA GLY A 317 -7.44 14.48 -17.16
C GLY A 317 -7.11 15.30 -15.92
N ASP A 318 -8.08 16.07 -15.40
CA ASP A 318 -7.91 16.84 -14.15
C ASP A 318 -7.81 15.95 -12.93
N TRP A 319 -8.64 14.88 -12.88
CA TRP A 319 -8.55 13.86 -11.84
C TRP A 319 -7.19 13.12 -11.86
N ALA A 320 -6.76 12.65 -13.03
CA ALA A 320 -5.51 11.91 -13.18
C ALA A 320 -4.29 12.74 -12.73
N ALA A 321 -4.30 14.04 -13.00
CA ALA A 321 -3.23 14.96 -12.58
C ALA A 321 -3.21 15.22 -11.07
N LYS A 322 -4.30 15.03 -10.36
CA LYS A 322 -4.47 15.36 -8.93
C LYS A 322 -4.67 14.16 -8.01
N ILE A 323 -4.72 12.95 -8.54
CA ILE A 323 -5.06 11.74 -7.77
C ILE A 323 -4.24 11.56 -6.48
N SER A 324 -2.97 11.96 -6.49
CA SER A 324 -2.08 11.86 -5.32
C SER A 324 -2.37 12.91 -4.23
N THR A 325 -3.25 13.88 -4.47
CA THR A 325 -3.58 14.94 -3.51
C THR A 325 -4.83 14.64 -2.68
N TYR A 326 -5.58 13.59 -3.04
CA TYR A 326 -6.78 13.20 -2.31
C TYR A 326 -6.45 12.39 -1.06
N ASP A 327 -7.31 12.51 -0.06
CA ASP A 327 -7.17 11.81 1.21
C ASP A 327 -7.31 10.28 1.04
N LYS A 328 -6.69 9.54 1.94
CA LYS A 328 -6.81 8.07 1.98
C LYS A 328 -8.25 7.66 2.17
N GLY A 329 -8.69 6.64 1.42
CA GLY A 329 -10.06 6.14 1.46
C GLY A 329 -11.00 6.80 0.48
N THR A 330 -10.62 7.94 -0.10
CA THR A 330 -11.44 8.61 -1.12
C THR A 330 -11.87 7.65 -2.22
N THR A 331 -13.15 7.69 -2.54
CA THR A 331 -13.75 6.86 -3.59
C THR A 331 -14.05 7.67 -4.83
N PHE A 332 -13.59 7.19 -5.99
CA PHE A 332 -13.88 7.77 -7.29
C PHE A 332 -14.81 6.85 -8.07
N ARG A 333 -15.96 7.36 -8.48
CA ARG A 333 -16.95 6.66 -9.31
C ARG A 333 -16.85 7.13 -10.75
N PHE A 334 -16.60 6.19 -11.66
CA PHE A 334 -16.40 6.47 -13.08
C PHE A 334 -17.63 6.08 -13.88
N ALA A 335 -18.14 7.02 -14.66
CA ALA A 335 -19.15 6.73 -15.66
C ALA A 335 -18.63 5.74 -16.71
N GLY A 336 -19.54 5.05 -17.40
CA GLY A 336 -19.16 4.31 -18.60
C GLY A 336 -18.56 5.24 -19.65
N GLY A 337 -17.54 4.75 -20.37
CA GLY A 337 -16.86 5.52 -21.41
C GLY A 337 -15.40 5.12 -21.61
N LEU A 338 -14.73 5.79 -22.55
CA LEU A 338 -13.33 5.59 -22.84
C LEU A 338 -12.49 6.68 -22.15
N TYR A 339 -11.50 6.25 -21.39
CA TYR A 339 -10.56 7.05 -20.61
C TYR A 339 -9.14 6.79 -21.11
N VAL A 340 -8.53 7.77 -21.70
CA VAL A 340 -7.17 7.69 -22.26
C VAL A 340 -6.27 8.66 -21.50
N PRO A 341 -5.48 8.18 -20.53
CA PRO A 341 -4.54 9.03 -19.81
C PRO A 341 -3.38 9.42 -20.72
N ALA A 342 -2.95 10.69 -20.64
CA ALA A 342 -1.78 11.15 -21.39
C ALA A 342 -0.46 10.58 -20.85
N GLU A 343 -0.44 10.26 -19.56
CA GLU A 343 0.69 9.67 -18.83
C GLU A 343 0.15 8.62 -17.87
N PRO A 344 0.95 7.65 -17.41
CA PRO A 344 0.50 6.68 -16.41
C PRO A 344 -0.06 7.33 -15.15
N ILE A 345 -1.20 6.85 -14.68
CA ILE A 345 -1.84 7.29 -13.45
C ILE A 345 -1.05 6.74 -12.26
N ILE A 346 -0.51 7.62 -11.42
CA ILE A 346 0.30 7.25 -10.26
C ILE A 346 -0.56 7.20 -9.01
N ILE A 347 -0.75 5.98 -8.46
CA ILE A 347 -1.39 5.77 -7.16
C ILE A 347 -0.28 5.63 -6.12
N SER A 348 -0.18 6.59 -5.22
CA SER A 348 0.75 6.59 -4.08
C SER A 348 0.05 6.64 -2.73
N ASN A 349 -1.27 6.46 -2.71
CA ASN A 349 -2.13 6.50 -1.54
C ASN A 349 -3.25 5.45 -1.64
N ALA A 350 -3.86 5.09 -0.53
CA ALA A 350 -5.02 4.21 -0.50
C ALA A 350 -6.26 4.94 -1.02
N ILE A 351 -6.78 4.52 -2.16
CA ILE A 351 -7.97 5.08 -2.80
C ILE A 351 -8.82 3.97 -3.42
N ASN A 352 -10.08 4.29 -3.71
CA ASN A 352 -11.01 3.39 -4.38
C ASN A 352 -11.36 3.94 -5.76
N ILE A 353 -11.21 3.11 -6.80
CA ILE A 353 -11.58 3.40 -8.19
C ILE A 353 -12.68 2.44 -8.59
N ILE A 354 -13.88 2.93 -8.84
CA ILE A 354 -15.07 2.13 -9.14
C ILE A 354 -15.64 2.56 -10.49
N GLY A 355 -15.54 1.69 -11.49
CA GLY A 355 -16.08 1.90 -12.83
C GLY A 355 -17.36 1.10 -13.10
N GLY A 356 -17.82 1.14 -14.34
CA GLY A 356 -19.04 0.47 -14.78
C GLY A 356 -20.33 1.14 -14.31
N VAL A 357 -20.26 2.42 -13.90
CA VAL A 357 -21.39 3.16 -13.36
C VAL A 357 -22.17 3.85 -14.49
N ASP A 358 -23.51 3.65 -14.52
CA ASP A 358 -24.39 4.39 -15.39
C ASP A 358 -25.00 5.56 -14.62
N PRO A 359 -24.61 6.82 -14.91
CA PRO A 359 -25.14 8.00 -14.19
C PRO A 359 -26.65 8.14 -14.21
N ALA A 360 -27.34 7.52 -15.18
CA ALA A 360 -28.79 7.60 -15.30
C ALA A 360 -29.53 6.62 -14.39
N THR A 361 -28.89 5.48 -14.03
CA THR A 361 -29.53 4.40 -13.25
C THR A 361 -28.92 4.21 -11.88
N ASP A 362 -27.60 4.45 -11.74
CA ASP A 362 -26.84 4.30 -10.50
C ASP A 362 -26.69 5.62 -9.73
N GLY A 363 -27.61 6.57 -9.92
CA GLY A 363 -27.54 7.93 -9.38
C GLY A 363 -27.46 8.07 -7.86
N THR A 364 -27.35 6.96 -7.12
CA THR A 364 -27.15 6.96 -5.68
C THR A 364 -25.75 6.47 -5.33
N GLU A 365 -25.14 7.08 -4.34
CA GLU A 365 -23.78 6.85 -3.85
C GLU A 365 -23.49 5.42 -3.34
N THR A 366 -24.54 4.59 -3.18
CA THR A 366 -24.44 3.27 -2.54
C THR A 366 -24.65 2.10 -3.51
N ALA A 367 -25.03 2.33 -4.76
CA ALA A 367 -25.26 1.25 -5.70
C ALA A 367 -23.94 0.64 -6.16
N ALA A 368 -23.74 -0.66 -5.96
CA ALA A 368 -22.63 -1.37 -6.58
C ALA A 368 -22.83 -1.38 -8.10
N PRO A 369 -21.80 -1.09 -8.90
CA PRO A 369 -21.90 -1.12 -10.36
C PRO A 369 -22.31 -2.51 -10.83
N ALA A 370 -23.25 -2.58 -11.76
CA ALA A 370 -23.64 -3.83 -12.41
C ALA A 370 -22.47 -4.30 -13.32
N TYR A 371 -21.79 -5.37 -12.94
CA TYR A 371 -20.70 -5.91 -13.73
C TYR A 371 -21.02 -7.34 -14.18
N PRO A 372 -20.64 -7.69 -15.42
CA PRO A 372 -20.11 -6.81 -16.48
C PRO A 372 -21.14 -5.77 -16.91
N GLY A 373 -20.77 -4.49 -16.76
CA GLY A 373 -21.67 -3.38 -16.93
C GLY A 373 -22.23 -3.22 -18.34
N LYS A 374 -23.46 -2.74 -18.45
CA LYS A 374 -24.01 -2.24 -19.71
C LYS A 374 -23.25 -1.01 -20.21
N THR A 375 -22.52 -0.34 -19.34
CA THR A 375 -21.73 0.87 -19.57
C THR A 375 -20.30 0.66 -19.11
N PRO A 376 -19.44 -0.04 -19.89
CA PRO A 376 -18.08 -0.33 -19.49
C PRO A 376 -17.26 0.95 -19.32
N THR A 377 -16.48 1.01 -18.26
CA THR A 377 -15.45 2.04 -18.04
C THR A 377 -14.14 1.48 -18.57
N ILE A 378 -13.65 2.01 -19.68
CA ILE A 378 -12.48 1.50 -20.40
C ILE A 378 -11.30 2.43 -20.20
N PHE A 379 -10.27 1.95 -19.52
CA PHE A 379 -8.98 2.64 -19.43
C PHE A 379 -8.06 2.10 -20.53
N SER A 380 -7.68 2.97 -21.48
CA SER A 380 -6.87 2.60 -22.64
C SER A 380 -5.49 3.23 -22.59
N GLY A 381 -4.47 2.41 -22.85
CA GLY A 381 -3.11 2.86 -23.11
C GLY A 381 -2.85 3.33 -24.54
N ASP A 382 -3.78 3.09 -25.45
CA ASP A 382 -3.71 3.52 -26.86
C ASP A 382 -3.98 5.05 -26.95
N VAL A 383 -2.91 5.82 -26.81
CA VAL A 383 -2.98 7.29 -26.63
C VAL A 383 -3.48 8.00 -27.88
N ASN A 384 -3.11 7.50 -29.05
CA ASN A 384 -3.52 8.10 -30.33
C ASN A 384 -4.84 7.51 -30.87
N SER A 385 -5.38 6.49 -30.19
CA SER A 385 -6.63 5.78 -30.55
C SER A 385 -6.63 5.19 -31.96
N ASP A 386 -5.46 4.78 -32.47
CA ASP A 386 -5.33 4.17 -33.79
C ASP A 386 -5.59 2.65 -33.77
N GLY A 387 -5.65 2.06 -32.60
CA GLY A 387 -5.86 0.63 -32.35
C GLY A 387 -4.69 -0.24 -32.78
N VAL A 388 -3.49 0.31 -32.91
CA VAL A 388 -2.26 -0.39 -33.28
C VAL A 388 -1.30 -0.35 -32.10
N ALA A 389 -1.04 -1.49 -31.48
CA ALA A 389 -0.10 -1.57 -30.36
C ALA A 389 1.34 -1.29 -30.82
N ASN A 390 1.89 -0.14 -30.41
CA ASN A 390 3.21 0.31 -30.81
C ASN A 390 3.85 1.25 -29.76
N THR A 391 4.99 1.88 -30.07
CA THR A 391 5.77 2.69 -29.12
C THR A 391 5.15 4.04 -28.75
N ASP A 392 4.08 4.45 -29.39
CA ASP A 392 3.33 5.67 -29.08
C ASP A 392 2.33 5.44 -27.92
N ASP A 393 2.08 4.17 -27.58
CA ASP A 393 1.16 3.78 -26.54
C ASP A 393 1.82 3.79 -25.15
N LEU A 394 1.00 3.85 -24.10
CA LEU A 394 1.49 3.77 -22.74
C LEU A 394 2.06 2.39 -22.43
N ALA A 395 3.16 2.37 -21.71
CA ALA A 395 3.73 1.16 -21.13
C ALA A 395 2.94 0.66 -19.90
N ALA A 396 2.20 1.54 -19.24
CA ALA A 396 1.34 1.23 -18.11
C ALA A 396 0.17 2.22 -18.06
N ILE A 397 -1.01 1.78 -17.61
CA ILE A 397 -2.16 2.67 -17.37
C ILE A 397 -2.14 3.14 -15.91
N ILE A 398 -2.07 2.20 -14.97
CA ILE A 398 -1.98 2.51 -13.53
C ILE A 398 -0.66 1.98 -12.98
N LYS A 399 0.03 2.85 -12.25
CA LYS A 399 1.20 2.51 -11.44
C LYS A 399 0.88 2.74 -9.97
N ALA A 400 0.61 1.66 -9.24
CA ALA A 400 0.47 1.70 -7.79
C ALA A 400 1.87 1.54 -7.15
N ASP A 401 2.58 2.64 -6.98
CA ASP A 401 3.91 2.69 -6.34
C ASP A 401 3.78 3.20 -4.89
N MET A 402 3.82 2.26 -3.94
CA MET A 402 3.69 2.52 -2.52
C MET A 402 5.06 2.62 -1.81
N THR A 403 6.17 2.64 -2.54
CA THR A 403 7.54 2.61 -1.99
C THR A 403 7.84 3.77 -1.04
N LYS A 404 7.25 4.94 -1.28
CA LYS A 404 7.42 6.13 -0.43
C LYS A 404 6.52 6.14 0.80
N SER A 405 5.52 5.27 0.80
CA SER A 405 4.55 5.11 1.87
C SER A 405 4.98 3.92 2.73
N ALA A 406 6.10 4.06 3.45
CA ALA A 406 6.67 2.98 4.26
C ALA A 406 5.57 2.23 5.03
N LYS A 407 5.34 0.95 4.67
CA LYS A 407 4.35 0.05 5.28
C LYS A 407 2.87 0.49 5.11
N ASN A 408 2.50 1.07 3.97
CA ASN A 408 1.08 1.33 3.71
C ASN A 408 0.32 0.01 3.49
N THR A 409 -0.38 -0.42 4.52
CA THR A 409 -1.26 -1.60 4.51
C THR A 409 -2.73 -1.24 4.31
N LEU A 410 -3.03 0.04 4.10
CA LEU A 410 -4.40 0.49 3.87
C LEU A 410 -4.93 -0.05 2.53
N PRO A 411 -6.23 -0.35 2.46
CA PRO A 411 -6.80 -0.99 1.29
C PRO A 411 -6.85 -0.06 0.08
N ILE A 412 -6.50 -0.59 -1.08
CA ILE A 412 -6.74 0.01 -2.39
C ILE A 412 -7.76 -0.87 -3.11
N LEU A 413 -8.83 -0.28 -3.63
CA LEU A 413 -9.83 -0.98 -4.44
C LEU A 413 -9.82 -0.45 -5.87
N ILE A 414 -9.70 -1.37 -6.84
CA ILE A 414 -9.96 -1.10 -8.26
C ILE A 414 -11.08 -2.06 -8.71
N GLN A 415 -12.22 -1.52 -9.11
CA GLN A 415 -13.38 -2.33 -9.44
C GLN A 415 -14.05 -1.88 -10.73
N GLY A 416 -14.48 -2.84 -11.57
CA GLY A 416 -15.34 -2.60 -12.73
C GLY A 416 -14.66 -1.81 -13.85
N ILE A 417 -13.35 -1.99 -14.05
CA ILE A 417 -12.55 -1.31 -15.06
C ILE A 417 -12.08 -2.30 -16.11
N ASP A 418 -12.19 -1.91 -17.35
CA ASP A 418 -11.60 -2.59 -18.51
C ASP A 418 -10.24 -1.96 -18.84
N PHE A 419 -9.18 -2.74 -18.85
CA PHE A 419 -7.81 -2.31 -19.16
C PHE A 419 -7.35 -2.84 -20.51
N THR A 420 -7.03 -1.96 -21.46
CA THR A 420 -6.64 -2.34 -22.82
C THR A 420 -5.62 -1.38 -23.44
N GLY A 421 -5.05 -1.76 -24.58
CA GLY A 421 -4.26 -0.85 -25.43
C GLY A 421 -2.89 -0.50 -24.90
N VAL A 422 -2.34 -1.26 -23.95
CA VAL A 422 -0.97 -1.04 -23.45
C VAL A 422 0.04 -1.70 -24.38
N TYR A 423 1.13 -1.01 -24.67
CA TYR A 423 2.28 -1.55 -25.38
C TYR A 423 3.58 -1.35 -24.62
N TYR A 424 4.37 -2.41 -24.49
CA TYR A 424 5.69 -2.35 -23.90
C TYR A 424 6.70 -3.23 -24.63
N ASN A 425 7.88 -2.68 -24.93
CA ASN A 425 8.93 -3.41 -25.63
C ASN A 425 10.29 -3.24 -24.93
N SER A 426 10.64 -4.19 -24.07
CA SER A 426 11.95 -4.25 -23.43
C SER A 426 12.53 -5.64 -23.53
N SER A 427 13.81 -5.73 -23.85
CA SER A 427 14.54 -6.99 -24.02
C SER A 427 15.00 -7.62 -22.70
N ASP A 428 15.07 -6.87 -21.61
CA ASP A 428 15.61 -7.31 -20.31
C ASP A 428 14.55 -7.44 -19.21
N GLY A 429 13.33 -6.98 -19.47
CA GLY A 429 12.23 -6.99 -18.51
C GLY A 429 12.40 -6.04 -17.35
N SER A 430 13.33 -5.09 -17.47
CA SER A 430 13.42 -3.94 -16.58
C SER A 430 12.33 -2.92 -16.92
N GLY A 431 11.92 -2.13 -15.94
CA GLY A 431 10.95 -1.06 -16.15
C GLY A 431 9.61 -1.30 -15.44
N GLU A 432 8.86 -0.21 -15.36
CA GLU A 432 7.55 -0.11 -14.73
C GLU A 432 6.48 -0.16 -15.81
N TYR A 433 5.98 -1.33 -16.12
CA TYR A 433 5.05 -1.59 -17.21
C TYR A 433 3.96 -2.59 -16.83
N GLY A 434 2.97 -2.71 -17.70
CA GLY A 434 1.76 -3.51 -17.50
C GLY A 434 0.55 -2.62 -17.28
N ALA A 435 -0.62 -3.02 -17.77
CA ALA A 435 -1.84 -2.23 -17.61
C ALA A 435 -2.07 -1.84 -16.13
N LEU A 436 -1.73 -2.76 -15.23
CA LEU A 436 -1.61 -2.52 -13.79
C LEU A 436 -0.20 -2.91 -13.31
N TYR A 437 0.63 -1.92 -12.99
CA TYR A 437 1.91 -2.10 -12.32
C TYR A 437 1.75 -1.86 -10.82
N MET A 438 2.19 -2.82 -10.01
CA MET A 438 2.13 -2.75 -8.54
C MET A 438 3.53 -2.88 -7.95
N LYS A 439 3.89 -1.96 -7.07
CA LYS A 439 5.16 -1.98 -6.34
C LYS A 439 4.94 -1.60 -4.88
N ASP A 440 5.39 -2.46 -3.98
CA ASP A 440 5.22 -2.30 -2.52
C ASP A 440 3.77 -2.06 -2.05
N SER A 441 2.77 -2.42 -2.85
CA SER A 441 1.36 -2.36 -2.48
C SER A 441 1.00 -3.59 -1.66
N GLN A 442 0.64 -3.41 -0.38
CA GLN A 442 0.48 -4.52 0.57
C GLN A 442 -0.97 -4.94 0.81
N ASN A 443 -1.95 -4.21 0.26
CA ASN A 443 -3.38 -4.52 0.45
C ASN A 443 -4.20 -3.97 -0.72
N MET A 444 -4.07 -4.62 -1.89
CA MET A 444 -4.83 -4.21 -3.09
C MET A 444 -5.88 -5.26 -3.43
N THR A 445 -7.10 -4.80 -3.68
CA THR A 445 -8.18 -5.60 -4.26
C THR A 445 -8.51 -5.10 -5.66
N VAL A 446 -8.48 -6.01 -6.63
CA VAL A 446 -8.89 -5.76 -8.02
C VAL A 446 -10.09 -6.65 -8.31
N LYS A 447 -11.26 -6.05 -8.53
CA LYS A 447 -12.50 -6.81 -8.61
C LYS A 447 -13.29 -6.49 -9.88
N ASN A 448 -13.89 -7.52 -10.50
CA ASN A 448 -14.74 -7.34 -11.67
C ASN A 448 -14.05 -6.51 -12.78
N CYS A 449 -12.78 -6.78 -13.06
CA CYS A 449 -12.00 -6.07 -14.07
C CYS A 449 -11.66 -6.98 -15.25
N ASN A 450 -11.61 -6.40 -16.45
CA ASN A 450 -11.15 -7.08 -17.66
C ASN A 450 -9.79 -6.54 -18.09
N PHE A 451 -8.88 -7.41 -18.45
CA PHE A 451 -7.57 -7.08 -19.01
C PHE A 451 -7.45 -7.74 -20.39
N TYR A 452 -7.48 -6.95 -21.46
CA TYR A 452 -7.48 -7.52 -22.80
C TYR A 452 -6.76 -6.67 -23.83
N GLY A 453 -6.27 -7.33 -24.90
CA GLY A 453 -5.66 -6.64 -26.03
C GLY A 453 -4.38 -5.88 -25.71
N ASN A 454 -3.73 -6.19 -24.59
CA ASN A 454 -2.47 -5.58 -24.19
C ASN A 454 -1.29 -6.34 -24.83
N VAL A 455 -0.24 -5.63 -25.27
CA VAL A 455 0.84 -6.21 -26.08
C VAL A 455 2.22 -5.90 -25.47
N ALA A 456 3.01 -6.96 -25.25
CA ALA A 456 4.43 -6.82 -24.91
C ALA A 456 5.30 -7.34 -26.05
N GLY A 457 6.04 -6.48 -26.72
CA GLY A 457 7.04 -6.86 -27.73
C GLY A 457 8.30 -7.51 -27.13
N GLY A 458 8.43 -7.51 -25.82
CA GLY A 458 9.51 -8.08 -25.07
C GLY A 458 9.04 -9.00 -23.92
N TYR A 459 9.55 -8.75 -22.72
CA TYR A 459 9.17 -9.50 -21.52
C TYR A 459 7.70 -9.25 -21.15
N GLY A 460 7.02 -10.29 -20.65
CA GLY A 460 5.60 -10.29 -20.31
C GLY A 460 5.25 -9.63 -18.98
N GLY A 461 4.01 -9.85 -18.55
CA GLY A 461 3.37 -9.16 -17.42
C GLY A 461 2.62 -7.93 -17.90
N ILE A 462 2.11 -7.99 -19.15
CA ILE A 462 1.54 -6.81 -19.80
C ILE A 462 0.17 -6.42 -19.23
N ALA A 463 -0.58 -7.38 -18.70
CA ALA A 463 -1.80 -7.05 -17.97
C ALA A 463 -1.48 -6.69 -16.52
N VAL A 464 -0.69 -7.55 -15.84
CA VAL A 464 -0.32 -7.37 -14.43
C VAL A 464 1.17 -7.57 -14.22
N ARG A 465 1.83 -6.55 -13.72
CA ARG A 465 3.23 -6.60 -13.27
C ARG A 465 3.29 -6.33 -11.79
N SER A 466 3.77 -7.29 -11.00
CA SER A 466 3.84 -7.18 -9.54
C SER A 466 5.27 -7.27 -9.03
N GLU A 467 5.66 -6.30 -8.20
CA GLU A 467 6.92 -6.28 -7.45
C GLU A 467 6.62 -6.01 -5.97
N TYR A 468 7.07 -6.90 -5.07
CA TYR A 468 6.92 -6.77 -3.60
C TYR A 468 5.50 -6.50 -3.11
N SER A 469 4.46 -6.95 -3.83
CA SER A 469 3.09 -6.56 -3.57
C SER A 469 2.22 -7.72 -3.13
N LYS A 470 1.15 -7.41 -2.38
CA LYS A 470 0.05 -8.31 -2.05
C LYS A 470 -1.21 -7.80 -2.72
N ALA A 471 -1.83 -8.64 -3.53
CA ALA A 471 -3.03 -8.27 -4.25
C ALA A 471 -3.99 -9.45 -4.40
N HIS A 472 -5.28 -9.15 -4.32
CA HIS A 472 -6.36 -10.09 -4.53
C HIS A 472 -7.18 -9.69 -5.75
N PHE A 473 -7.10 -10.48 -6.80
CA PHE A 473 -7.92 -10.34 -8.00
C PHE A 473 -9.14 -11.23 -7.86
N ILE A 474 -10.33 -10.64 -7.95
CA ILE A 474 -11.61 -11.32 -7.75
C ILE A 474 -12.50 -11.08 -8.96
N ASP A 475 -13.07 -12.14 -9.52
CA ASP A 475 -14.01 -12.06 -10.65
C ASP A 475 -13.42 -11.31 -11.86
N CYS A 476 -12.11 -11.47 -12.13
CA CYS A 476 -11.40 -10.78 -13.21
C CYS A 476 -11.21 -11.68 -14.43
N THR A 477 -11.21 -11.09 -15.63
CA THR A 477 -10.92 -11.79 -16.87
C THR A 477 -9.69 -11.26 -17.57
N PHE A 478 -8.88 -12.16 -18.11
CA PHE A 478 -7.65 -11.88 -18.83
C PHE A 478 -7.68 -12.59 -20.17
N TYR A 479 -7.86 -11.86 -21.27
CA TYR A 479 -8.00 -12.48 -22.58
C TYR A 479 -7.35 -11.66 -23.69
N GLN A 480 -6.90 -12.36 -24.74
CA GLN A 480 -6.28 -11.73 -25.91
C GLN A 480 -5.08 -10.83 -25.62
N ASN A 481 -4.40 -11.04 -24.48
CA ASN A 481 -3.14 -10.37 -24.21
C ASN A 481 -2.01 -11.12 -24.91
N THR A 482 -1.05 -10.38 -25.48
CA THR A 482 0.05 -10.94 -26.25
C THR A 482 1.38 -10.51 -25.66
N ALA A 483 2.30 -11.46 -25.50
CA ALA A 483 3.67 -11.14 -25.09
C ALA A 483 4.69 -11.96 -25.85
N LYS A 484 5.93 -11.48 -25.89
CA LYS A 484 7.03 -12.22 -26.48
C LYS A 484 7.53 -13.33 -25.54
N SER A 485 7.69 -13.04 -24.26
CA SER A 485 8.20 -14.02 -23.28
C SER A 485 7.76 -13.75 -21.84
N ARG A 486 7.94 -14.74 -20.95
CA ARG A 486 7.87 -14.68 -19.47
C ARG A 486 6.60 -14.04 -18.86
N GLY A 487 5.53 -14.81 -18.78
CA GLY A 487 4.29 -14.40 -18.12
C GLY A 487 3.50 -13.42 -18.97
N GLY A 488 2.94 -13.88 -20.07
CA GLY A 488 2.26 -13.04 -21.05
C GLY A 488 1.20 -12.15 -20.45
N VAL A 489 0.48 -12.65 -19.45
CA VAL A 489 -0.55 -11.88 -18.73
C VAL A 489 -0.01 -11.31 -17.42
N ALA A 490 0.46 -12.19 -16.54
CA ALA A 490 0.92 -11.77 -15.22
C ALA A 490 2.39 -12.17 -14.97
N ARG A 491 3.19 -11.21 -14.54
CA ARG A 491 4.55 -11.45 -14.06
C ARG A 491 4.66 -10.99 -12.61
N ILE A 492 4.92 -11.95 -11.75
CA ILE A 492 5.08 -11.73 -10.30
C ILE A 492 6.56 -11.95 -9.99
N SER A 493 7.24 -10.90 -9.55
CA SER A 493 8.66 -10.98 -9.21
C SER A 493 9.00 -10.09 -8.03
N SER A 494 10.02 -10.50 -7.28
CA SER A 494 10.58 -9.71 -6.20
C SER A 494 12.08 -9.98 -6.11
N LYS A 495 12.86 -9.04 -5.58
CA LYS A 495 14.27 -9.27 -5.28
C LYS A 495 14.44 -9.92 -3.92
N ALA A 496 13.47 -9.75 -3.04
CA ALA A 496 13.39 -10.39 -1.73
C ALA A 496 12.19 -11.36 -1.71
N PRO A 497 12.38 -12.59 -1.25
CA PRO A 497 11.44 -13.70 -1.46
C PRO A 497 10.14 -13.61 -0.65
N SER A 498 10.09 -12.78 0.35
CA SER A 498 9.06 -12.88 1.40
C SER A 498 7.86 -11.94 1.23
N MET A 499 7.78 -11.13 0.17
CA MET A 499 6.86 -9.98 0.16
C MET A 499 5.74 -10.03 -0.88
N SER A 500 5.81 -10.84 -1.93
CA SER A 500 4.73 -10.91 -2.92
C SER A 500 3.81 -12.10 -2.65
N ASP A 501 2.53 -11.80 -2.39
CA ASP A 501 1.44 -12.76 -2.29
C ASP A 501 0.34 -12.31 -3.26
N ILE A 502 0.08 -13.08 -4.30
CA ILE A 502 -0.96 -12.74 -5.29
C ILE A 502 -2.02 -13.85 -5.28
N THR A 503 -3.26 -13.44 -5.18
CA THR A 503 -4.42 -14.33 -5.26
C THR A 503 -5.25 -14.00 -6.49
N PHE A 504 -5.57 -15.01 -7.29
CA PHE A 504 -6.58 -14.97 -8.34
C PHE A 504 -7.75 -15.86 -7.88
N GLU A 505 -8.87 -15.25 -7.57
CA GLU A 505 -10.09 -15.93 -7.13
C GLU A 505 -11.20 -15.70 -8.15
N ARG A 506 -11.82 -16.77 -8.61
CA ARG A 506 -12.88 -16.77 -9.65
C ARG A 506 -12.47 -16.01 -10.91
N CYS A 507 -11.19 -16.13 -11.27
CA CYS A 507 -10.63 -15.47 -12.44
C CYS A 507 -10.60 -16.39 -13.67
N SER A 508 -10.58 -15.79 -14.86
CA SER A 508 -10.50 -16.48 -16.15
C SER A 508 -9.31 -15.96 -16.96
N PHE A 509 -8.51 -16.90 -17.49
CA PHE A 509 -7.37 -16.61 -18.37
C PHE A 509 -7.55 -17.39 -19.66
N THR A 510 -7.96 -16.71 -20.75
CA THR A 510 -8.30 -17.39 -21.99
C THR A 510 -7.74 -16.67 -23.23
N ASN A 511 -7.37 -17.45 -24.25
CA ASN A 511 -6.94 -16.90 -25.52
C ASN A 511 -5.78 -15.89 -25.45
N ASN A 512 -4.91 -16.01 -24.44
CA ASN A 512 -3.69 -15.22 -24.37
C ASN A 512 -2.57 -15.92 -25.16
N SER A 513 -1.65 -15.14 -25.74
CA SER A 513 -0.61 -15.67 -26.62
C SER A 513 0.78 -15.22 -26.20
N ILE A 514 1.72 -16.17 -26.11
CA ILE A 514 3.12 -15.93 -25.80
C ILE A 514 4.00 -16.55 -26.88
N ALA A 515 4.88 -15.74 -27.50
CA ALA A 515 5.60 -16.14 -28.71
C ALA A 515 6.85 -17.01 -28.45
N GLU A 516 7.56 -16.84 -27.34
CA GLU A 516 8.89 -17.46 -27.10
C GLU A 516 8.91 -18.54 -26.01
N THR A 517 10.04 -19.26 -25.95
CA THR A 517 10.28 -20.52 -25.23
C THR A 517 10.18 -20.49 -23.71
N THR A 518 10.19 -19.33 -23.06
CA THR A 518 10.02 -19.18 -21.59
C THR A 518 8.69 -18.51 -21.25
N GLY A 519 7.75 -18.58 -22.17
CA GLY A 519 6.48 -17.90 -22.07
C GLY A 519 5.42 -18.75 -21.37
N SER A 520 4.84 -18.19 -20.37
CA SER A 520 3.67 -18.71 -19.65
C SER A 520 2.63 -17.62 -19.55
N VAL A 521 1.39 -17.99 -19.31
CA VAL A 521 0.33 -17.00 -19.03
C VAL A 521 0.66 -16.28 -17.72
N ILE A 522 1.01 -17.04 -16.69
CA ILE A 522 1.46 -16.53 -15.40
C ILE A 522 2.88 -16.99 -15.13
N CYS A 523 3.79 -16.07 -14.82
CA CYS A 523 5.17 -16.35 -14.46
C CYS A 523 5.47 -15.82 -13.05
N VAL A 524 5.89 -16.72 -12.17
CA VAL A 524 6.30 -16.39 -10.79
C VAL A 524 7.79 -16.60 -10.61
N GLN A 525 8.48 -15.56 -10.18
CA GLN A 525 9.91 -15.60 -9.86
C GLN A 525 10.18 -14.82 -8.58
N HIS A 526 10.71 -15.47 -7.54
CA HIS A 526 11.02 -14.83 -6.27
C HIS A 526 9.80 -14.20 -5.58
N ALA A 527 8.68 -14.92 -5.47
CA ALA A 527 7.51 -14.53 -4.70
C ALA A 527 7.32 -15.48 -3.51
N LYS A 528 6.54 -15.08 -2.52
CA LYS A 528 6.18 -15.96 -1.40
C LYS A 528 5.16 -16.99 -1.86
N ALA A 529 4.04 -16.54 -2.41
CA ALA A 529 2.98 -17.41 -2.86
C ALA A 529 2.19 -16.83 -4.05
N LEU A 530 1.69 -17.74 -4.88
CA LEU A 530 0.63 -17.52 -5.84
C LEU A 530 -0.53 -18.44 -5.47
N TYR A 531 -1.72 -17.86 -5.32
CA TYR A 531 -2.97 -18.59 -5.09
C TYR A 531 -3.83 -18.50 -6.34
N ILE A 532 -4.28 -19.63 -6.85
CA ILE A 532 -5.26 -19.73 -7.94
C ILE A 532 -6.43 -20.54 -7.39
N ILE A 533 -7.54 -19.85 -7.16
CA ILE A 533 -8.68 -20.38 -6.42
C ILE A 533 -9.94 -20.21 -7.28
N ASN A 534 -10.73 -21.26 -7.41
CA ASN A 534 -11.99 -21.23 -8.17
C ASN A 534 -11.85 -20.64 -9.58
N SER A 535 -10.68 -20.83 -10.23
CA SER A 535 -10.30 -20.10 -11.44
C SER A 535 -10.02 -21.02 -12.61
N THR A 536 -10.17 -20.50 -13.83
CA THR A 536 -9.91 -21.24 -15.08
C THR A 536 -8.77 -20.64 -15.89
N ILE A 537 -7.82 -21.45 -16.32
CA ILE A 537 -6.75 -21.09 -17.26
C ILE A 537 -6.84 -22.04 -18.45
N ALA A 538 -7.38 -21.55 -19.59
CA ALA A 538 -7.72 -22.44 -20.70
C ALA A 538 -7.52 -21.80 -22.08
N GLY A 539 -7.14 -22.62 -23.07
CA GLY A 539 -7.07 -22.18 -24.46
C GLY A 539 -6.00 -21.12 -24.74
N ASN A 540 -4.96 -21.04 -23.92
CA ASN A 540 -3.87 -20.10 -24.13
C ASN A 540 -2.75 -20.72 -24.96
N THR A 541 -2.03 -19.90 -25.74
CA THR A 541 -0.95 -20.34 -26.62
C THR A 541 0.40 -19.92 -26.06
N ALA A 542 1.26 -20.88 -25.75
CA ALA A 542 2.66 -20.65 -25.40
C ALA A 542 3.57 -21.13 -26.57
N GLY A 543 4.48 -20.26 -27.00
CA GLY A 543 5.30 -20.52 -28.19
C GLY A 543 6.52 -21.45 -27.97
N GLY A 544 6.75 -21.92 -26.77
CA GLY A 544 7.93 -22.72 -26.44
C GLY A 544 7.67 -23.81 -25.40
N GLY A 545 8.67 -24.20 -24.64
CA GLY A 545 8.61 -25.30 -23.69
C GLY A 545 8.06 -24.98 -22.31
N SER A 546 7.40 -23.83 -22.09
CA SER A 546 6.90 -23.42 -20.76
C SER A 546 5.39 -23.67 -20.64
N GLY A 547 4.95 -24.03 -19.44
CA GLY A 547 3.54 -24.25 -19.12
C GLY A 547 2.71 -22.98 -19.05
N ALA A 548 1.39 -23.13 -18.98
CA ALA A 548 0.49 -22.00 -18.77
C ALA A 548 0.81 -21.26 -17.47
N VAL A 549 1.16 -21.97 -16.40
CA VAL A 549 1.69 -21.40 -15.17
C VAL A 549 3.11 -21.89 -14.94
N TYR A 550 4.03 -20.97 -14.84
CA TYR A 550 5.45 -21.22 -14.56
C TYR A 550 5.83 -20.68 -13.19
N VAL A 551 6.34 -21.54 -12.31
CA VAL A 551 6.81 -21.18 -10.97
C VAL A 551 8.26 -21.58 -10.80
N ASN A 552 9.12 -20.60 -10.49
CA ASN A 552 10.56 -20.80 -10.35
C ASN A 552 11.06 -20.33 -8.99
N GLY A 553 11.49 -21.24 -8.15
CA GLY A 553 12.05 -20.99 -6.82
C GLY A 553 13.52 -20.58 -6.80
N LYS A 554 14.25 -20.72 -7.86
CA LYS A 554 15.65 -20.38 -8.17
C LYS A 554 16.73 -20.65 -7.10
N ASN A 555 16.41 -20.75 -5.82
CA ASN A 555 17.38 -20.87 -4.74
C ASN A 555 16.75 -21.62 -3.55
N LYS A 556 17.56 -22.37 -2.81
CA LYS A 556 17.14 -23.05 -1.56
C LYS A 556 16.58 -22.09 -0.49
N ASP A 557 16.98 -20.81 -0.56
CA ASP A 557 16.55 -19.78 0.38
C ASP A 557 15.20 -19.13 -0.03
N TYR A 558 14.64 -19.50 -1.20
CA TYR A 558 13.47 -18.89 -1.82
C TYR A 558 12.50 -19.93 -2.34
N VAL A 559 11.53 -20.26 -1.53
CA VAL A 559 10.48 -21.23 -1.87
C VAL A 559 9.27 -20.47 -2.40
N ASN A 560 9.08 -20.47 -3.73
CA ASN A 560 7.85 -19.99 -4.33
C ASN A 560 6.80 -21.09 -4.21
N ALA A 561 5.65 -20.79 -3.63
CA ALA A 561 4.53 -21.70 -3.51
C ALA A 561 3.44 -21.38 -4.53
N LEU A 562 2.92 -22.39 -5.19
CA LEU A 562 1.67 -22.35 -5.94
C LEU A 562 0.61 -23.11 -5.15
N TYR A 563 -0.46 -22.42 -4.77
CA TYR A 563 -1.67 -23.02 -4.22
C TYR A 563 -2.73 -23.07 -5.32
N LEU A 564 -3.08 -24.26 -5.77
CA LEU A 564 -4.10 -24.49 -6.80
C LEU A 564 -5.29 -25.19 -6.16
N ILE A 565 -6.38 -24.46 -5.97
CA ILE A 565 -7.53 -24.94 -5.19
C ILE A 565 -8.79 -24.76 -6.03
N SER A 566 -9.55 -25.84 -6.17
CA SER A 566 -10.84 -25.82 -6.90
C SER A 566 -10.74 -25.15 -8.26
N SER A 567 -9.64 -25.36 -8.98
CA SER A 567 -9.32 -24.64 -10.21
C SER A 567 -9.14 -25.57 -11.41
N THR A 568 -9.30 -25.03 -12.60
CA THR A 568 -9.23 -25.79 -13.87
C THR A 568 -8.14 -25.23 -14.77
N ILE A 569 -7.12 -26.02 -15.10
CA ILE A 569 -6.05 -25.65 -16.04
C ILE A 569 -6.00 -26.69 -17.16
N VAL A 570 -6.46 -26.30 -18.34
CA VAL A 570 -6.69 -27.27 -19.43
C VAL A 570 -6.54 -26.65 -20.82
N GLY A 571 -6.23 -27.49 -21.80
CA GLY A 571 -6.29 -27.12 -23.23
C GLY A 571 -5.37 -25.95 -23.60
N ASN A 572 -4.34 -25.69 -22.82
CA ASN A 572 -3.26 -24.79 -23.22
C ASN A 572 -2.26 -25.60 -24.06
N ASN A 573 -1.68 -25.02 -25.10
CA ASN A 573 -0.94 -25.78 -26.12
C ASN A 573 0.41 -26.41 -25.67
N LYS A 574 0.77 -26.25 -24.38
CA LYS A 574 1.98 -26.82 -23.74
C LYS A 574 1.62 -27.38 -22.38
N ASN A 575 2.63 -27.60 -21.51
CA ASN A 575 2.39 -28.01 -20.14
C ASN A 575 1.40 -27.07 -19.47
N GLN A 576 0.52 -27.61 -18.65
CA GLN A 576 -0.41 -26.77 -17.90
C GLN A 576 0.32 -26.09 -16.72
N LEU A 577 1.09 -26.87 -15.98
CA LEU A 577 1.93 -26.38 -14.89
C LEU A 577 3.39 -26.73 -15.15
N GLN A 578 4.28 -25.76 -14.95
CA GLN A 578 5.72 -25.99 -14.97
C GLN A 578 6.34 -25.50 -13.66
N MET A 579 6.86 -26.46 -12.90
CA MET A 579 7.50 -26.22 -11.61
C MET A 579 9.01 -26.33 -11.76
N ALA A 580 9.76 -25.35 -11.29
CA ALA A 580 11.21 -25.32 -11.45
C ALA A 580 11.95 -24.95 -10.17
N GLN A 581 13.11 -25.55 -9.95
CA GLN A 581 14.13 -25.12 -8.98
C GLN A 581 13.58 -24.71 -7.58
N GLY A 582 13.09 -25.66 -6.80
CA GLY A 582 12.64 -25.41 -5.43
C GLY A 582 11.26 -24.75 -5.31
N ALA A 583 10.47 -24.77 -6.39
CA ALA A 583 9.07 -24.39 -6.32
C ALA A 583 8.25 -25.46 -5.61
N ASN A 584 7.22 -25.05 -4.86
CA ASN A 584 6.29 -25.97 -4.19
C ASN A 584 4.92 -25.89 -4.84
N LEU A 585 4.30 -27.04 -5.04
CA LEU A 585 2.90 -27.15 -5.48
C LEU A 585 2.04 -27.71 -4.34
N PHE A 586 1.02 -26.94 -3.97
CA PHE A 586 -0.07 -27.34 -3.09
C PHE A 586 -1.34 -27.41 -3.93
N ILE A 587 -1.95 -28.60 -4.04
CA ILE A 587 -3.07 -28.81 -4.95
C ILE A 587 -4.22 -29.55 -4.28
N ALA A 588 -5.45 -29.10 -4.48
CA ALA A 588 -6.66 -29.71 -3.96
C ALA A 588 -7.88 -29.41 -4.85
N ASN A 589 -8.77 -30.38 -4.99
CA ASN A 589 -10.06 -30.26 -5.69
C ASN A 589 -9.95 -29.61 -7.08
N SER A 590 -8.86 -29.87 -7.79
CA SER A 590 -8.50 -29.18 -9.04
C SER A 590 -8.39 -30.13 -10.23
N ILE A 591 -8.53 -29.57 -11.45
CA ILE A 591 -8.38 -30.30 -12.69
C ILE A 591 -7.20 -29.73 -13.47
N VAL A 592 -6.22 -30.58 -13.78
CA VAL A 592 -5.07 -30.25 -14.62
C VAL A 592 -4.89 -31.39 -15.65
N THR A 593 -5.34 -31.20 -16.87
CA THR A 593 -5.33 -32.25 -17.89
C THR A 593 -4.07 -32.20 -18.76
N SER A 594 -3.68 -33.32 -19.31
CA SER A 594 -2.73 -33.36 -20.44
C SER A 594 -3.39 -32.88 -21.74
N ASN A 595 -2.56 -32.44 -22.70
CA ASN A 595 -3.03 -32.24 -24.07
C ASN A 595 -3.26 -33.57 -24.79
N GLU A 596 -4.03 -33.57 -25.89
CA GLU A 596 -4.43 -34.77 -26.59
C GLU A 596 -3.23 -35.58 -27.20
N ASP A 597 -2.19 -34.84 -27.59
CA ASP A 597 -1.00 -35.42 -28.22
C ASP A 597 0.13 -35.67 -27.18
N ASN A 598 -0.12 -36.39 -26.12
CA ASN A 598 0.80 -36.72 -25.02
C ASN A 598 2.20 -37.28 -25.42
N ALA A 599 2.64 -37.08 -26.65
CA ALA A 599 3.80 -37.72 -27.24
C ALA A 599 5.15 -37.20 -26.69
N THR A 600 5.19 -36.10 -25.92
CA THR A 600 6.44 -35.52 -25.43
C THR A 600 6.34 -35.00 -23.99
N THR A 601 7.45 -34.93 -23.27
CA THR A 601 7.55 -34.29 -21.94
C THR A 601 7.10 -32.81 -21.96
N ALA A 602 7.00 -32.20 -23.13
CA ALA A 602 6.53 -30.81 -23.32
C ALA A 602 5.02 -30.65 -23.21
N ASP A 603 4.25 -31.75 -23.20
CA ASP A 603 2.79 -31.75 -23.26
C ASP A 603 2.15 -32.35 -22.00
N ALA A 604 2.95 -32.72 -21.01
CA ALA A 604 2.45 -33.23 -19.74
C ALA A 604 1.62 -32.19 -18.99
N ALA A 605 0.65 -32.65 -18.21
CA ALA A 605 -0.15 -31.77 -17.37
C ALA A 605 0.73 -30.99 -16.37
N ILE A 606 1.65 -31.70 -15.73
CA ILE A 606 2.60 -31.12 -14.76
C ILE A 606 4.02 -31.51 -15.17
N ALA A 607 4.87 -30.51 -15.42
CA ALA A 607 6.27 -30.71 -15.73
C ALA A 607 7.18 -30.14 -14.63
N VAL A 608 8.23 -30.91 -14.29
CA VAL A 608 9.33 -30.44 -13.46
C VAL A 608 10.55 -30.20 -14.32
N THR A 609 11.08 -28.99 -14.26
CA THR A 609 12.21 -28.56 -15.09
C THR A 609 13.27 -27.84 -14.28
N GLY A 610 14.46 -27.64 -14.87
CA GLY A 610 15.53 -26.85 -14.26
C GLY A 610 16.90 -27.56 -14.27
N THR A 611 17.90 -26.94 -13.69
CA THR A 611 19.30 -27.41 -13.71
C THR A 611 19.92 -27.57 -12.32
N THR A 612 19.16 -27.31 -11.25
CA THR A 612 19.67 -27.33 -9.88
C THR A 612 19.11 -28.50 -9.08
N ASN A 613 19.88 -28.95 -8.07
CA ASN A 613 19.50 -30.01 -7.15
C ASN A 613 18.53 -29.57 -6.05
N THR A 614 17.81 -28.45 -6.24
CA THR A 614 16.83 -27.99 -5.25
C THR A 614 15.50 -28.69 -5.54
N PRO A 615 14.98 -29.50 -4.58
CA PRO A 615 13.78 -30.29 -4.82
C PRO A 615 12.56 -29.40 -5.06
N VAL A 616 11.67 -29.89 -5.92
CA VAL A 616 10.29 -29.41 -6.06
C VAL A 616 9.43 -30.27 -5.15
N LEU A 617 8.65 -29.65 -4.28
CA LEU A 617 7.77 -30.38 -3.36
C LEU A 617 6.34 -30.35 -3.87
N PHE A 618 5.65 -31.48 -3.71
CA PHE A 618 4.25 -31.65 -4.08
C PHE A 618 3.46 -32.04 -2.84
N THR A 619 2.36 -31.33 -2.59
CA THR A 619 1.41 -31.64 -1.53
C THR A 619 0.01 -31.65 -2.10
N SER A 620 -0.64 -32.82 -2.10
CA SER A 620 -2.04 -32.96 -2.48
C SER A 620 -2.89 -33.20 -1.25
N LEU A 621 -4.01 -32.46 -1.15
CA LEU A 621 -5.08 -32.76 -0.20
C LEU A 621 -6.29 -33.45 -0.86
N GLY A 622 -6.09 -33.97 -2.07
CA GLY A 622 -7.03 -34.84 -2.72
C GLY A 622 -8.06 -34.19 -3.63
N HIS A 623 -8.93 -35.05 -4.16
CA HIS A 623 -10.01 -34.69 -5.05
C HIS A 623 -9.58 -34.04 -6.37
N ASN A 624 -8.36 -34.31 -6.82
CA ASN A 624 -7.85 -33.76 -8.07
C ASN A 624 -8.06 -34.72 -9.24
N VAL A 625 -8.13 -34.16 -10.46
CA VAL A 625 -8.00 -34.88 -11.73
C VAL A 625 -6.76 -34.40 -12.44
N LEU A 626 -5.75 -35.27 -12.51
CA LEU A 626 -4.41 -34.90 -12.96
C LEU A 626 -4.02 -35.78 -14.19
N GLY A 627 -3.60 -35.12 -15.25
CA GLY A 627 -2.98 -35.75 -16.41
C GLY A 627 -1.56 -36.23 -16.17
N GLY A 628 -0.79 -36.46 -17.24
CA GLY A 628 0.58 -36.95 -17.16
C GLY A 628 1.53 -36.05 -16.40
N TYR A 629 2.49 -36.68 -15.76
CA TYR A 629 3.59 -36.00 -15.02
C TYR A 629 4.92 -36.25 -15.74
N ALA A 630 5.69 -35.22 -15.99
CA ALA A 630 7.01 -35.29 -16.59
C ALA A 630 8.07 -34.65 -15.68
N ASN A 631 9.17 -35.39 -15.43
CA ASN A 631 10.27 -34.92 -14.62
C ASN A 631 11.57 -34.93 -15.42
N GLN A 632 12.18 -33.77 -15.58
CA GLN A 632 13.48 -33.62 -16.24
C GLN A 632 14.67 -33.62 -15.23
N LEU A 633 14.39 -33.65 -13.94
CA LEU A 633 15.40 -33.62 -12.87
C LEU A 633 15.51 -34.99 -12.20
N SER A 634 16.63 -35.66 -12.43
CA SER A 634 16.90 -37.00 -11.85
C SER A 634 16.93 -37.04 -10.32
N THR A 635 16.97 -35.90 -9.67
CA THR A 635 17.06 -35.77 -8.20
C THR A 635 15.73 -35.43 -7.53
N VAL A 636 14.65 -35.28 -8.28
CA VAL A 636 13.31 -35.00 -7.75
C VAL A 636 12.53 -36.31 -7.74
N GLU A 637 12.04 -36.72 -6.56
CA GLU A 637 11.18 -37.89 -6.44
C GLU A 637 9.82 -37.64 -7.12
N ALA A 638 9.21 -38.70 -7.63
CA ALA A 638 7.86 -38.62 -8.18
C ALA A 638 6.88 -38.19 -7.08
N PRO A 639 5.85 -37.38 -7.41
CA PRO A 639 4.85 -36.98 -6.43
C PRO A 639 4.14 -38.20 -5.83
N VAL A 640 3.88 -38.13 -4.53
CA VAL A 640 2.94 -39.05 -3.88
C VAL A 640 1.58 -38.35 -3.83
N TRP A 641 0.70 -38.80 -4.73
CA TRP A 641 -0.64 -38.23 -4.81
C TRP A 641 -1.56 -38.73 -3.70
N HIS A 642 -2.57 -37.97 -3.35
CA HIS A 642 -3.57 -38.36 -2.36
C HIS A 642 -4.45 -39.52 -2.89
N ALA A 643 -4.96 -40.35 -2.01
CA ALA A 643 -5.75 -41.53 -2.40
C ALA A 643 -7.05 -41.22 -3.17
N THR A 644 -7.56 -40.01 -3.01
CA THR A 644 -8.74 -39.54 -3.78
C THR A 644 -8.39 -38.84 -5.10
N ASP A 645 -7.11 -38.73 -5.44
CA ASP A 645 -6.71 -38.15 -6.72
C ASP A 645 -6.92 -39.17 -7.86
N ILE A 646 -7.43 -38.68 -8.99
CA ILE A 646 -7.52 -39.45 -10.26
C ILE A 646 -6.34 -38.98 -11.10
N THR A 647 -5.33 -39.84 -11.25
CA THR A 647 -4.09 -39.51 -11.96
C THR A 647 -3.88 -40.40 -13.18
N GLY A 648 -3.20 -39.89 -14.20
CA GLY A 648 -2.74 -40.66 -15.36
C GLY A 648 -2.78 -39.91 -16.68
N GLU A 649 -1.96 -40.38 -17.61
CA GLU A 649 -1.86 -39.79 -18.96
C GLU A 649 -3.18 -39.80 -19.72
N ALA A 650 -4.07 -40.73 -19.44
CA ALA A 650 -5.40 -40.83 -20.03
C ALA A 650 -6.34 -39.68 -19.66
N ASN A 651 -6.00 -38.88 -18.64
CA ASN A 651 -6.78 -37.68 -18.28
C ASN A 651 -6.41 -36.53 -19.22
N THR A 652 -6.85 -36.63 -20.46
CA THR A 652 -6.70 -35.57 -21.47
C THR A 652 -7.86 -34.58 -21.39
N THR A 653 -7.74 -33.47 -22.08
CA THR A 653 -8.81 -32.47 -22.14
C THR A 653 -10.11 -33.07 -22.69
N SER A 654 -10.08 -33.82 -23.76
CA SER A 654 -11.28 -34.45 -24.35
C SER A 654 -11.85 -35.55 -23.47
N SER A 655 -11.02 -36.36 -22.79
CA SER A 655 -11.50 -37.43 -21.93
C SER A 655 -12.25 -36.91 -20.72
N VAL A 656 -11.82 -35.76 -20.17
CA VAL A 656 -12.40 -35.14 -18.97
C VAL A 656 -13.63 -34.29 -19.31
N PHE A 657 -13.58 -33.54 -20.40
CA PHE A 657 -14.60 -32.55 -20.75
C PHE A 657 -15.49 -32.98 -21.93
N GLY A 658 -15.17 -34.07 -22.63
CA GLY A 658 -15.92 -34.53 -23.79
C GLY A 658 -15.85 -33.51 -24.94
N SER A 659 -16.98 -33.31 -25.60
CA SER A 659 -17.12 -32.32 -26.68
C SER A 659 -17.39 -30.88 -26.17
N ASN A 660 -17.33 -30.64 -24.87
CA ASN A 660 -17.57 -29.32 -24.31
C ASN A 660 -16.45 -28.37 -24.75
N SER A 661 -16.82 -27.33 -25.47
CA SER A 661 -15.86 -26.29 -25.88
C SER A 661 -15.49 -25.38 -24.70
N ILE A 662 -14.23 -24.95 -24.68
CA ILE A 662 -13.78 -23.89 -23.80
C ILE A 662 -14.33 -22.56 -24.32
N GLU A 663 -15.58 -22.27 -24.07
CA GLU A 663 -16.19 -20.98 -24.41
C GLU A 663 -16.41 -20.16 -23.14
N ASN A 664 -15.93 -18.92 -23.13
CA ASN A 664 -16.13 -17.94 -22.08
C ASN A 664 -15.47 -18.23 -20.72
N GLY A 665 -14.33 -18.93 -20.73
CA GLY A 665 -13.45 -19.00 -19.55
C GLY A 665 -13.87 -19.99 -18.46
N ALA A 666 -14.89 -20.80 -18.68
CA ALA A 666 -15.30 -21.82 -17.72
C ALA A 666 -15.72 -23.12 -18.44
N ILE A 667 -15.29 -24.27 -17.93
CA ILE A 667 -15.62 -25.58 -18.48
C ILE A 667 -16.13 -26.46 -17.35
N VAL A 668 -17.24 -27.16 -17.63
CA VAL A 668 -17.80 -28.17 -16.73
C VAL A 668 -17.34 -29.57 -17.17
N PRO A 669 -16.73 -30.38 -16.30
CA PRO A 669 -16.37 -31.76 -16.63
C PRO A 669 -17.61 -32.62 -16.94
N ALA A 670 -17.57 -33.38 -18.04
CA ALA A 670 -18.72 -34.18 -18.47
C ALA A 670 -18.87 -35.48 -17.68
N ASN A 671 -17.75 -36.11 -17.28
CA ASN A 671 -17.74 -37.54 -16.93
C ASN A 671 -17.06 -37.82 -15.57
N ILE A 672 -16.82 -36.85 -14.69
CA ILE A 672 -16.10 -37.05 -13.45
C ILE A 672 -16.95 -36.58 -12.28
N SER A 673 -17.06 -37.45 -11.29
CA SER A 673 -17.63 -37.13 -9.95
C SER A 673 -16.57 -37.45 -8.88
N ASN A 674 -15.79 -36.48 -8.49
CA ASN A 674 -14.73 -36.62 -7.47
C ASN A 674 -14.55 -35.33 -6.65
N GLY A 675 -15.55 -34.46 -6.63
CA GLY A 675 -15.46 -33.17 -5.95
C GLY A 675 -15.36 -33.30 -4.43
N ALA A 676 -14.63 -32.40 -3.83
CA ALA A 676 -14.52 -32.28 -2.37
C ALA A 676 -15.84 -31.80 -1.77
N THR A 677 -16.19 -32.31 -0.60
CA THR A 677 -17.34 -31.85 0.16
C THR A 677 -17.07 -30.44 0.74
N GLU A 678 -18.13 -29.75 1.15
CA GLU A 678 -17.99 -28.45 1.84
C GLU A 678 -17.12 -28.57 3.11
N ALA A 679 -17.25 -29.66 3.86
CA ALA A 679 -16.40 -29.94 5.04
C ALA A 679 -14.94 -30.14 4.63
N THR A 680 -14.67 -30.90 3.56
CA THR A 680 -13.29 -31.08 3.05
C THR A 680 -12.69 -29.76 2.55
N LEU A 681 -13.46 -28.89 1.89
CA LEU A 681 -13.00 -27.58 1.46
C LEU A 681 -12.66 -26.68 2.66
N ALA A 682 -13.42 -26.76 3.74
CA ALA A 682 -13.12 -26.05 4.99
C ALA A 682 -11.81 -26.57 5.63
N GLU A 683 -11.58 -27.88 5.65
CA GLU A 683 -10.33 -28.49 6.12
C GLU A 683 -9.12 -28.04 5.26
N ILE A 684 -9.28 -27.95 3.94
CA ILE A 684 -8.26 -27.41 3.02
C ILE A 684 -7.96 -25.95 3.34
N ALA A 685 -8.97 -25.13 3.57
CA ALA A 685 -8.80 -23.71 3.91
C ALA A 685 -8.02 -23.55 5.22
N GLU A 686 -8.35 -24.35 6.23
CA GLU A 686 -7.64 -24.37 7.53
C GLU A 686 -6.18 -24.84 7.36
N ALA A 687 -5.96 -25.99 6.70
CA ALA A 687 -4.64 -26.59 6.53
C ALA A 687 -3.63 -25.64 5.84
N TRP A 688 -4.10 -24.85 4.92
CA TRP A 688 -3.25 -23.91 4.15
C TRP A 688 -3.46 -22.44 4.53
N SER A 689 -4.18 -22.16 5.62
CA SER A 689 -4.45 -20.81 6.13
C SER A 689 -5.01 -19.88 5.06
N ILE A 690 -5.94 -20.37 4.23
CA ILE A 690 -6.61 -19.59 3.21
C ILE A 690 -7.63 -18.67 3.87
N THR A 691 -7.42 -17.38 3.75
CA THR A 691 -8.30 -16.35 4.31
C THR A 691 -8.80 -15.41 3.23
N GLY A 692 -10.00 -14.87 3.39
CA GLY A 692 -10.59 -13.90 2.48
C GLY A 692 -11.13 -14.48 1.16
N CYS A 693 -11.11 -15.82 0.96
CA CYS A 693 -11.66 -16.51 -0.20
C CYS A 693 -12.79 -17.44 0.23
N ASP A 694 -13.83 -17.54 -0.59
CA ASP A 694 -14.94 -18.46 -0.37
C ASP A 694 -14.77 -19.73 -1.22
N LEU A 695 -14.30 -20.80 -0.60
CA LEU A 695 -14.14 -22.11 -1.26
C LEU A 695 -15.46 -22.85 -1.43
N SER A 696 -16.55 -22.43 -0.77
CA SER A 696 -17.86 -23.08 -0.86
C SER A 696 -18.62 -22.78 -2.15
N VAL A 697 -18.14 -21.77 -2.91
CA VAL A 697 -18.71 -21.40 -4.21
C VAL A 697 -17.79 -21.76 -5.37
N ASP A 698 -18.37 -21.87 -6.56
CA ASP A 698 -17.64 -22.08 -7.82
C ASP A 698 -17.17 -20.75 -8.44
N GLN A 699 -16.58 -20.79 -9.64
CA GLN A 699 -16.10 -19.61 -10.35
C GLN A 699 -17.22 -18.59 -10.66
N HIS A 700 -18.46 -19.05 -10.77
CA HIS A 700 -19.62 -18.19 -11.03
C HIS A 700 -20.31 -17.71 -9.75
N GLY A 701 -19.74 -18.01 -8.57
CA GLY A 701 -20.32 -17.67 -7.29
C GLY A 701 -21.49 -18.58 -6.86
N ASN A 702 -21.73 -19.68 -7.56
CA ASN A 702 -22.78 -20.63 -7.20
C ASN A 702 -22.27 -21.58 -6.13
N LYS A 703 -23.14 -21.93 -5.17
CA LYS A 703 -22.78 -22.90 -4.13
C LYS A 703 -22.36 -24.24 -4.76
N ARG A 704 -21.20 -24.75 -4.36
CA ARG A 704 -20.68 -26.02 -4.86
C ARG A 704 -21.55 -27.19 -4.38
N GLY A 705 -21.73 -28.17 -5.29
CA GLY A 705 -22.13 -29.52 -4.92
C GLY A 705 -20.89 -30.41 -4.70
N ASN A 706 -21.09 -31.65 -4.26
CA ASN A 706 -20.00 -32.61 -4.05
C ASN A 706 -19.58 -33.33 -5.34
N ASP A 707 -19.97 -32.84 -6.50
CA ASP A 707 -20.02 -33.66 -7.71
C ASP A 707 -18.74 -33.67 -8.51
N VAL A 708 -18.06 -32.51 -8.63
CA VAL A 708 -16.89 -32.38 -9.49
C VAL A 708 -15.82 -31.45 -8.92
N PRO A 709 -14.53 -31.78 -9.13
CA PRO A 709 -13.43 -30.88 -8.86
C PRO A 709 -13.35 -29.76 -9.93
N GLY A 710 -12.45 -28.78 -9.71
CA GLY A 710 -12.21 -27.72 -10.68
C GLY A 710 -12.99 -26.44 -10.40
N ALA A 711 -12.91 -25.50 -11.35
CA ALA A 711 -13.40 -24.13 -11.16
C ALA A 711 -14.93 -24.03 -11.11
N VAL A 712 -15.65 -24.86 -11.86
CA VAL A 712 -17.09 -24.76 -12.04
C VAL A 712 -17.79 -26.04 -11.62
N LYS A 713 -18.90 -25.93 -10.88
CA LYS A 713 -19.76 -27.07 -10.54
C LYS A 713 -20.51 -27.59 -11.78
N LYS A 714 -20.88 -28.87 -11.73
CA LYS A 714 -21.78 -29.45 -12.70
C LYS A 714 -23.21 -29.02 -12.41
N ASP A 715 -23.74 -28.09 -13.19
CA ASP A 715 -25.15 -27.69 -13.07
C ASP A 715 -26.01 -28.54 -13.94
N THR A 716 -27.11 -29.06 -13.39
CA THR A 716 -28.13 -29.75 -14.15
C THR A 716 -29.13 -28.79 -14.81
N ASP A 717 -29.04 -27.48 -14.45
CA ASP A 717 -29.93 -26.45 -14.96
C ASP A 717 -29.15 -25.31 -15.65
N ASN A 718 -29.32 -25.25 -16.92
CA ASN A 718 -29.04 -24.30 -18.01
C ASN A 718 -28.79 -22.78 -17.74
N ALA A 719 -28.22 -22.33 -16.63
CA ALA A 719 -27.89 -20.93 -16.42
C ALA A 719 -26.82 -20.38 -17.39
N ILE A 720 -25.91 -21.24 -17.86
CA ILE A 720 -24.87 -20.87 -18.87
C ILE A 720 -25.46 -20.56 -20.24
N SER A 721 -26.58 -21.20 -20.61
CA SER A 721 -27.24 -20.97 -21.91
C SER A 721 -27.88 -19.57 -22.00
N GLN A 722 -28.22 -18.92 -20.91
CA GLN A 722 -28.81 -17.57 -20.94
C GLN A 722 -27.74 -16.47 -21.16
N ILE A 723 -26.58 -16.56 -20.51
CA ILE A 723 -25.51 -15.58 -20.74
C ILE A 723 -24.93 -15.73 -22.14
N VAL A 724 -24.76 -16.95 -22.63
CA VAL A 724 -24.28 -17.22 -24.00
C VAL A 724 -25.33 -16.86 -25.06
N ALA A 725 -26.64 -17.01 -24.77
CA ALA A 725 -27.71 -16.60 -25.66
C ALA A 725 -27.78 -15.06 -25.79
N ASP A 726 -27.65 -14.32 -24.73
CA ASP A 726 -27.61 -12.86 -24.77
C ASP A 726 -26.40 -12.31 -25.52
N TYR A 727 -25.23 -12.95 -25.38
CA TYR A 727 -24.03 -12.57 -26.16
C TYR A 727 -24.12 -12.97 -27.65
N LYS A 728 -24.83 -14.07 -27.98
CA LYS A 728 -25.03 -14.50 -29.38
C LYS A 728 -26.11 -13.70 -30.13
N THR A 729 -27.03 -13.08 -29.43
CA THR A 729 -28.12 -12.30 -30.01
C THR A 729 -27.86 -10.80 -30.10
N ASP A 730 -26.89 -10.27 -29.34
CA ASP A 730 -26.58 -8.84 -29.41
C ASP A 730 -25.77 -8.51 -30.69
N GLU A 731 -26.48 -8.00 -31.69
CA GLU A 731 -25.88 -7.42 -32.89
C GLU A 731 -25.34 -6.03 -32.70
N THR A 732 -25.20 -5.58 -31.45
CA THR A 732 -24.72 -4.24 -31.12
C THR A 732 -23.27 -4.09 -31.58
N ALA A 733 -22.99 -3.05 -32.32
CA ALA A 733 -21.67 -2.67 -32.76
C ALA A 733 -21.28 -1.36 -32.05
N TYR A 734 -20.01 -1.26 -31.70
CA TYR A 734 -19.44 -0.09 -31.05
C TYR A 734 -18.36 0.51 -31.95
N ASN A 735 -18.20 1.83 -31.97
CA ASN A 735 -17.03 2.46 -32.57
C ASN A 735 -15.78 2.21 -31.74
N LEU A 736 -14.61 2.64 -32.23
CA LEU A 736 -13.35 2.48 -31.47
C LEU A 736 -13.32 3.27 -30.16
N ALA A 737 -14.22 4.23 -29.97
CA ALA A 737 -14.39 4.98 -28.74
C ALA A 737 -15.37 4.30 -27.74
N GLY A 738 -15.80 3.05 -28.02
CA GLY A 738 -16.73 2.32 -27.14
C GLY A 738 -18.19 2.79 -27.21
N GLN A 739 -18.53 3.72 -28.09
CA GLN A 739 -19.90 4.22 -28.24
C GLN A 739 -20.73 3.28 -29.11
N ARG A 740 -21.94 2.97 -28.66
CA ARG A 740 -22.92 2.18 -29.46
C ARG A 740 -23.26 2.94 -30.75
N ILE A 741 -23.14 2.24 -31.87
CA ILE A 741 -23.38 2.85 -33.19
C ILE A 741 -24.60 2.27 -33.84
N GLY A 742 -25.30 3.11 -34.63
CA GLY A 742 -26.42 2.72 -35.49
C GLY A 742 -25.99 2.02 -36.76
N LYS A 743 -26.94 1.48 -37.48
CA LYS A 743 -26.72 0.71 -38.75
C LYS A 743 -26.07 1.55 -39.87
N ASP A 744 -26.12 2.87 -39.78
CA ASP A 744 -25.62 3.79 -40.82
C ASP A 744 -24.19 4.30 -40.54
N PHE A 745 -23.55 3.81 -39.49
CA PHE A 745 -22.17 4.19 -39.18
C PHE A 745 -21.19 3.60 -40.21
N LYS A 746 -20.30 4.47 -40.71
CA LYS A 746 -19.21 4.06 -41.61
C LYS A 746 -17.89 4.19 -40.89
N GLY A 747 -17.09 3.13 -40.92
CA GLY A 747 -15.80 3.11 -40.24
C GLY A 747 -15.47 1.77 -39.58
N ILE A 748 -14.46 1.77 -38.76
CA ILE A 748 -14.05 0.59 -37.99
C ILE A 748 -14.93 0.45 -36.76
N VAL A 749 -15.52 -0.71 -36.59
CA VAL A 749 -16.42 -1.03 -35.47
C VAL A 749 -15.97 -2.30 -34.78
N ILE A 750 -16.27 -2.40 -33.49
CA ILE A 750 -16.16 -3.65 -32.76
C ILE A 750 -17.53 -4.28 -32.67
N LYS A 751 -17.67 -5.44 -33.30
CA LYS A 751 -18.88 -6.26 -33.26
C LYS A 751 -18.50 -7.68 -32.84
N LYS A 752 -19.11 -8.16 -31.74
CA LYS A 752 -18.80 -9.49 -31.17
C LYS A 752 -17.29 -9.66 -30.88
N GLY A 753 -16.65 -8.63 -30.34
CA GLY A 753 -15.19 -8.65 -30.02
C GLY A 753 -14.28 -8.68 -31.27
N LYS A 754 -14.82 -8.52 -32.49
CA LYS A 754 -14.03 -8.49 -33.73
C LYS A 754 -14.10 -7.13 -34.40
N LYS A 755 -12.97 -6.68 -34.91
CA LYS A 755 -12.85 -5.48 -35.73
C LYS A 755 -13.52 -5.71 -37.10
N VAL A 756 -14.53 -4.93 -37.44
CA VAL A 756 -15.27 -5.02 -38.69
C VAL A 756 -15.30 -3.64 -39.35
N ILE A 757 -15.12 -3.57 -40.66
CA ILE A 757 -15.24 -2.28 -41.39
C ILE A 757 -16.65 -2.20 -41.95
N TYR A 758 -17.42 -1.21 -41.49
CA TYR A 758 -18.68 -0.82 -42.11
C TYR A 758 -18.39 0.21 -43.19
N LYS A 759 -18.64 -0.18 -44.48
CA LYS A 759 -18.38 0.65 -45.65
C LYS A 759 -19.49 1.66 -45.94
#